data_65e422c1832b5f9459e832e34f73f3f1
#
_entry.id   65e422c1832b5f9459e832e34f73f3f1
#
_cell.length_a   1.000
_cell.length_b   1.000
_cell.length_c   1.000
_cell.angle_alpha   90.00
_cell.angle_beta   90.00
_cell.angle_gamma   90.00
#
_symmetry.space_group_name_H-M   'P 1'
#
loop_
_entity.id
_entity.type
_entity.pdbx_description
1 polymer ?
#
loop_
_entity_poly.entity_id
_entity_poly.type
_entity_poly.pdbx_seq_one_letter_code
_entity_poly.pdbx_strand_id
1 'polypeptide(L)'
;MNKYFSIFLFLVYSIFSSAQVITKNSEQFPVFSSCENQYNKELEACFYIQVQDFIYTNFKVPENLIKSNFKGNVIVLFEVDENGKFNVQYVDAVDDELVKESKRVFKQFPQIGPPTFNGKPTYSKYSINIAIPQKSQAQIAAEADSLRILNSKNFYKNRDKELIEYDSIVYHKFKNPKFESHLNIPFSHSYYAQFDAAMNQLGANNHTSSKPFTYAEVSKYFNLKEVNAKLLKKKSGWWGRKIFNENLVEIQGEGYWFTMNPIFDLQTGITNPSVANRTYINTRALQIQGGLGEQLNFTTTIYESQARFADYFNDYSRSIKPSGGNPAVVPGIGIVKSFKADSFDLPLAEANLTYTPNKFINLQLGYGRNFIGDGYRSLITTDGVSPLPFFKINTAFWKIKYTNTYMFLKDIRTEATIDRTYTDKYMANHYLSWNATKRWNVGFFESVVWANTNNRGFEMSFLNPIVFYRSVEFASSNRTGNALLGLTSKYKFNNQINGYAQFLVDEFSLSDIKARNQSWKNKFGYQLGVKYFNAFNVENLLLQLEWNHVRPYVYSHSDPLTNYAHSNQSLGHQWGGNFREFIFVARYHKDRYFADAKITSGVRGLDFNTTENPFNYGGDIYKNYEEQRLTDTNVKVGQGNKTSVFIADIQGGYLVNPQNNLKFFVSFIYRNFNPNQESATTFKNDTTWFSLGLRSDIFNWYFDY
;
A
#
# COMPACT_ATOMS: atom_id res chain seq x y z
N MET A 1 36.40 -17.18 -6.32
CA MET A 1 35.39 -16.55 -5.43
C MET A 1 35.95 -15.47 -4.49
N ASN A 2 37.22 -15.52 -4.11
CA ASN A 2 37.81 -14.56 -3.14
C ASN A 2 38.19 -13.18 -3.68
N LYS A 3 38.37 -12.98 -5.00
CA LYS A 3 38.76 -11.68 -5.57
C LYS A 3 37.62 -10.67 -5.69
N TYR A 4 36.37 -11.12 -5.90
CA TYR A 4 35.24 -10.22 -6.05
C TYR A 4 34.64 -9.79 -4.69
N PHE A 5 34.83 -10.61 -3.65
CA PHE A 5 34.42 -10.25 -2.28
C PHE A 5 35.33 -9.14 -1.71
N SER A 6 36.62 -9.16 -2.03
CA SER A 6 37.59 -8.09 -1.65
C SER A 6 37.29 -6.76 -2.35
N ILE A 7 36.83 -6.79 -3.61
CA ILE A 7 36.46 -5.56 -4.37
C ILE A 7 35.15 -4.98 -3.81
N PHE A 8 34.21 -5.82 -3.42
CA PHE A 8 32.96 -5.35 -2.79
C PHE A 8 33.20 -4.75 -1.39
N LEU A 9 34.10 -5.34 -0.60
CA LEU A 9 34.49 -4.78 0.70
C LEU A 9 35.26 -3.46 0.53
N PHE A 10 36.08 -3.32 -0.52
CA PHE A 10 36.81 -2.09 -0.81
C PHE A 10 35.89 -0.96 -1.31
N LEU A 11 34.86 -1.29 -2.10
CA LEU A 11 33.82 -0.35 -2.51
C LEU A 11 32.95 0.11 -1.33
N VAL A 12 32.61 -0.79 -0.40
CA VAL A 12 31.87 -0.42 0.82
C VAL A 12 32.74 0.42 1.76
N TYR A 13 34.06 0.14 1.84
CA TYR A 13 34.99 0.92 2.67
C TYR A 13 35.28 2.32 2.09
N SER A 14 35.29 2.47 0.76
CA SER A 14 35.45 3.79 0.10
C SER A 14 34.18 4.67 0.24
N ILE A 15 33.01 4.08 0.44
CA ILE A 15 31.76 4.84 0.73
C ILE A 15 31.76 5.38 2.16
N PHE A 16 32.43 4.69 3.11
CA PHE A 16 32.49 5.15 4.51
C PHE A 16 33.62 6.14 4.80
N SER A 17 34.62 6.27 3.91
CA SER A 17 35.75 7.17 4.14
C SER A 17 35.61 8.57 3.53
N SER A 18 34.47 8.92 2.93
CA SER A 18 34.22 10.23 2.33
C SER A 18 33.00 10.95 2.89
N ALA A 19 32.58 10.65 4.12
CA ALA A 19 31.69 11.52 4.84
C ALA A 19 32.48 12.74 5.38
N GLN A 20 33.12 13.48 4.50
CA GLN A 20 33.29 14.89 4.77
C GLN A 20 31.90 15.49 4.83
N VAL A 21 31.50 15.91 6.02
CA VAL A 21 30.37 16.81 6.21
C VAL A 21 30.63 17.99 5.28
N ILE A 22 29.99 18.02 4.12
CA ILE A 22 29.82 19.23 3.35
C ILE A 22 28.96 20.09 4.26
N THR A 23 29.62 20.97 5.02
CA THR A 23 28.96 22.04 5.76
C THR A 23 28.27 22.89 4.70
N LYS A 24 26.98 22.62 4.50
CA LYS A 24 26.11 23.49 3.75
C LYS A 24 26.25 24.87 4.38
N ASN A 25 26.37 25.92 3.60
CA ASN A 25 26.27 27.29 4.06
C ASN A 25 25.07 27.36 5.02
N SER A 26 25.31 27.27 6.30
CA SER A 26 24.24 27.27 7.30
C SER A 26 24.23 28.62 7.97
N GLU A 27 23.23 29.40 7.63
CA GLU A 27 22.84 30.57 8.41
C GLU A 27 22.10 30.10 9.66
N GLN A 28 22.54 30.55 10.84
CA GLN A 28 21.87 30.31 12.10
C GLN A 28 21.31 31.62 12.66
N PHE A 29 20.10 31.51 13.17
CA PHE A 29 19.42 32.64 13.86
C PHE A 29 20.18 33.05 15.12
N PRO A 30 20.02 34.34 15.56
CA PRO A 30 20.54 34.81 16.84
C PRO A 30 19.97 33.95 17.99
N VAL A 31 20.77 33.76 19.04
CA VAL A 31 20.45 32.83 20.11
C VAL A 31 20.21 33.58 21.41
N PHE A 32 18.96 33.58 21.90
CA PHE A 32 18.69 33.94 23.29
C PHE A 32 19.16 32.81 24.21
N SER A 33 19.54 33.15 25.46
CA SER A 33 19.96 32.12 26.44
C SER A 33 18.90 31.03 26.68
N SER A 34 17.63 31.39 26.56
CA SER A 34 16.51 30.42 26.63
C SER A 34 16.38 29.49 25.41
N CYS A 35 17.10 29.77 24.30
CA CYS A 35 17.04 29.04 23.04
C CYS A 35 18.31 28.25 22.72
N GLU A 36 19.28 28.15 23.64
CA GLU A 36 20.62 27.57 23.39
C GLU A 36 20.64 26.12 22.94
N ASN A 37 19.59 25.36 23.25
CA ASN A 37 19.49 23.93 22.89
C ASN A 37 18.60 23.66 21.67
N GLN A 38 18.29 24.69 20.89
CA GLN A 38 17.41 24.58 19.72
C GLN A 38 18.19 24.82 18.42
N TYR A 39 17.76 24.18 17.33
CA TYR A 39 18.44 24.22 16.04
C TYR A 39 17.44 24.46 14.91
N ASN A 40 17.92 25.11 13.84
CA ASN A 40 17.14 25.34 12.60
C ASN A 40 15.79 26.03 12.84
N LYS A 41 14.70 25.43 12.39
CA LYS A 41 13.33 25.99 12.49
C LYS A 41 12.83 26.16 13.93
N GLU A 42 13.33 25.37 14.86
CA GLU A 42 12.97 25.50 16.27
C GLU A 42 13.66 26.72 16.90
N LEU A 43 14.91 26.97 16.51
CA LEU A 43 15.65 28.17 16.90
C LEU A 43 15.01 29.41 16.31
N GLU A 44 14.62 29.41 15.04
CA GLU A 44 13.89 30.53 14.41
C GLU A 44 12.60 30.85 15.17
N ALA A 45 11.79 29.82 15.44
CA ALA A 45 10.53 29.98 16.18
C ALA A 45 10.77 30.56 17.61
N CYS A 46 11.79 30.01 18.31
CA CYS A 46 12.16 30.47 19.62
C CYS A 46 12.62 31.91 19.59
N PHE A 47 13.47 32.31 18.65
CA PHE A 47 13.93 33.68 18.48
C PHE A 47 12.75 34.66 18.33
N TYR A 48 11.82 34.41 17.43
CA TYR A 48 10.65 35.29 17.25
C TYR A 48 9.73 35.32 18.46
N ILE A 49 9.55 34.22 19.17
CA ILE A 49 8.78 34.15 20.41
C ILE A 49 9.43 35.09 21.49
N GLN A 50 10.74 34.97 21.68
CA GLN A 50 11.45 35.79 22.67
C GLN A 50 11.41 37.28 22.30
N VAL A 51 11.55 37.61 21.01
CA VAL A 51 11.43 39.00 20.55
C VAL A 51 10.03 39.55 20.80
N GLN A 52 8.98 38.77 20.49
CA GLN A 52 7.60 39.20 20.73
C GLN A 52 7.28 39.35 22.22
N ASP A 53 7.73 38.40 23.05
CA ASP A 53 7.49 38.48 24.50
C ASP A 53 8.19 39.69 25.14
N PHE A 54 9.42 39.98 24.68
CA PHE A 54 10.13 41.18 25.14
C PHE A 54 9.40 42.47 24.75
N ILE A 55 8.92 42.54 23.50
CA ILE A 55 8.13 43.67 23.02
C ILE A 55 6.82 43.77 23.82
N TYR A 56 6.10 42.67 23.98
CA TYR A 56 4.85 42.65 24.74
C TYR A 56 5.01 43.19 26.17
N THR A 57 6.13 42.86 26.81
CA THR A 57 6.41 43.28 28.19
C THR A 57 6.85 44.75 28.30
N ASN A 58 7.59 45.28 27.33
CA ASN A 58 8.28 46.54 27.44
C ASN A 58 7.71 47.69 26.58
N PHE A 59 6.87 47.36 25.58
CA PHE A 59 6.29 48.35 24.67
C PHE A 59 5.07 49.01 25.31
N LYS A 60 5.05 50.34 25.40
CA LYS A 60 3.94 51.12 25.95
C LYS A 60 3.22 51.84 24.82
N VAL A 61 1.96 51.54 24.62
CA VAL A 61 1.15 52.28 23.65
C VAL A 61 0.94 53.71 24.15
N PRO A 62 1.21 54.74 23.36
CA PRO A 62 1.01 56.13 23.73
C PRO A 62 -0.44 56.40 24.17
N GLU A 63 -0.59 57.27 25.23
CA GLU A 63 -1.91 57.51 25.82
C GLU A 63 -2.93 58.15 24.86
N ASN A 64 -2.47 59.00 23.93
CA ASN A 64 -3.29 59.60 22.89
C ASN A 64 -3.94 58.52 21.99
N LEU A 65 -3.20 57.45 21.66
CA LEU A 65 -3.66 56.34 20.84
C LEU A 65 -4.57 55.39 21.63
N ILE A 66 -4.33 55.25 22.94
CA ILE A 66 -5.24 54.50 23.82
C ILE A 66 -6.58 55.22 23.92
N LYS A 67 -6.57 56.55 24.15
CA LYS A 67 -7.78 57.38 24.26
C LYS A 67 -8.59 57.42 22.94
N SER A 68 -7.91 57.33 21.79
CA SER A 68 -8.57 57.30 20.48
C SER A 68 -9.03 55.91 20.06
N ASN A 69 -8.83 54.86 20.88
CA ASN A 69 -9.13 53.47 20.59
C ASN A 69 -8.49 52.99 19.25
N PHE A 70 -7.25 53.45 19.00
CA PHE A 70 -6.52 53.15 17.77
C PHE A 70 -6.29 51.65 17.61
N LYS A 71 -6.52 51.15 16.40
CA LYS A 71 -6.22 49.78 16.00
C LYS A 71 -5.36 49.80 14.75
N GLY A 72 -4.19 49.16 14.81
CA GLY A 72 -3.27 49.15 13.71
C GLY A 72 -2.06 48.25 13.96
N ASN A 73 -1.10 48.33 13.07
CA ASN A 73 0.15 47.58 13.15
C ASN A 73 1.33 48.51 13.03
N VAL A 74 2.41 48.18 13.73
CA VAL A 74 3.72 48.80 13.57
C VAL A 74 4.68 47.76 13.05
N ILE A 75 5.28 47.96 11.88
CA ILE A 75 6.27 47.08 11.33
C ILE A 75 7.66 47.61 11.64
N VAL A 76 8.46 46.82 12.36
CA VAL A 76 9.85 47.19 12.70
C VAL A 76 10.80 46.33 11.90
N LEU A 77 11.63 46.95 11.07
CA LEU A 77 12.76 46.32 10.42
C LEU A 77 13.99 46.55 11.26
N PHE A 78 14.62 45.50 11.73
CA PHE A 78 15.79 45.57 12.61
C PHE A 78 16.87 44.59 12.18
N GLU A 79 18.07 44.87 12.64
CA GLU A 79 19.26 44.06 12.43
C GLU A 79 19.77 43.54 13.76
N VAL A 80 20.22 42.31 13.84
CA VAL A 80 21.08 41.85 14.93
C VAL A 80 22.50 41.78 14.36
N ASP A 81 23.39 42.58 14.98
CA ASP A 81 24.78 42.73 14.52
C ASP A 81 25.70 41.55 14.96
N GLU A 82 26.94 41.62 14.54
CA GLU A 82 27.97 40.61 14.85
C GLU A 82 28.29 40.45 16.33
N ASN A 83 27.85 41.44 17.16
CA ASN A 83 27.99 41.44 18.61
C ASN A 83 26.69 40.99 19.30
N GLY A 84 25.62 40.67 18.58
CA GLY A 84 24.34 40.31 19.12
C GLY A 84 23.49 41.46 19.61
N LYS A 85 23.75 42.71 19.16
CA LYS A 85 22.96 43.91 19.50
C LYS A 85 21.89 44.16 18.46
N PHE A 86 20.72 44.60 18.92
CA PHE A 86 19.58 44.96 18.10
C PHE A 86 19.66 46.40 17.61
N ASN A 87 19.66 46.61 16.30
CA ASN A 87 19.72 47.91 15.65
C ASN A 87 18.49 48.13 14.76
N VAL A 88 17.62 49.09 15.10
CA VAL A 88 16.45 49.41 14.28
C VAL A 88 16.88 50.09 13.00
N GLN A 89 16.54 49.54 11.87
CA GLN A 89 16.83 50.08 10.54
C GLN A 89 15.69 51.00 10.04
N TYR A 90 14.43 50.54 10.23
CA TYR A 90 13.26 51.26 9.78
C TYR A 90 12.05 50.90 10.65
N VAL A 91 11.14 51.85 10.86
CA VAL A 91 9.86 51.64 11.53
C VAL A 91 8.77 52.23 10.65
N ASP A 92 7.82 51.39 10.24
CA ASP A 92 6.60 51.79 9.56
C ASP A 92 5.47 51.88 10.59
N ALA A 93 5.04 53.06 10.89
CA ALA A 93 3.96 53.33 11.82
C ALA A 93 3.22 54.62 11.42
N VAL A 94 1.93 54.66 11.72
CA VAL A 94 1.04 55.79 11.37
C VAL A 94 1.31 57.02 12.26
N ASP A 95 1.93 56.81 13.42
CA ASP A 95 2.17 57.85 14.42
C ASP A 95 3.64 57.90 14.85
N ASP A 96 4.22 59.08 14.91
CA ASP A 96 5.62 59.30 15.28
C ASP A 96 5.97 58.86 16.71
N GLU A 97 5.00 58.88 17.64
CA GLU A 97 5.22 58.37 19.00
C GLU A 97 5.41 56.86 19.01
N LEU A 98 4.71 56.12 18.14
CA LEU A 98 4.94 54.69 17.97
C LEU A 98 6.33 54.42 17.38
N VAL A 99 6.83 55.29 16.49
CA VAL A 99 8.20 55.19 15.95
C VAL A 99 9.22 55.35 17.08
N LYS A 100 9.02 56.39 17.93
CA LYS A 100 9.91 56.64 19.07
C LYS A 100 9.88 55.53 20.10
N GLU A 101 8.70 55.01 20.40
CA GLU A 101 8.51 53.93 21.36
C GLU A 101 9.15 52.60 20.84
N SER A 102 8.95 52.31 19.57
CA SER A 102 9.62 51.13 18.95
C SER A 102 11.14 51.21 19.07
N LYS A 103 11.71 52.35 18.72
CA LYS A 103 13.16 52.59 18.85
C LYS A 103 13.63 52.52 20.31
N ARG A 104 12.81 53.01 21.28
CA ARG A 104 13.11 52.89 22.69
C ARG A 104 13.18 51.43 23.16
N VAL A 105 12.17 50.64 22.82
CA VAL A 105 12.09 49.23 23.22
C VAL A 105 13.25 48.44 22.62
N PHE A 106 13.55 48.63 21.35
CA PHE A 106 14.63 47.90 20.69
C PHE A 106 16.02 48.23 21.25
N LYS A 107 16.23 49.43 21.80
CA LYS A 107 17.44 49.78 22.53
C LYS A 107 17.60 49.06 23.88
N GLN A 108 16.52 48.51 24.43
CA GLN A 108 16.51 47.83 25.72
C GLN A 108 16.68 46.31 25.58
N PHE A 109 16.70 45.78 24.36
CA PHE A 109 16.97 44.36 24.18
C PHE A 109 18.31 43.98 24.79
N PRO A 110 18.37 42.84 25.50
CA PRO A 110 19.65 42.31 25.97
C PRO A 110 20.53 41.93 24.77
N GLN A 111 21.82 41.98 25.00
CA GLN A 111 22.76 41.40 24.03
C GLN A 111 22.61 39.88 24.02
N ILE A 112 22.51 39.28 22.83
CA ILE A 112 22.28 37.85 22.62
C ILE A 112 23.40 37.24 21.80
N GLY A 113 23.39 35.91 21.65
CA GLY A 113 24.30 35.26 20.70
C GLY A 113 24.08 35.78 19.29
N PRO A 114 25.09 36.24 18.55
CA PRO A 114 24.92 36.79 17.21
C PRO A 114 24.47 35.74 16.22
N PRO A 115 23.82 36.13 15.11
CA PRO A 115 23.60 35.23 14.00
C PRO A 115 24.93 34.73 13.43
N THR A 116 24.99 33.52 12.93
CA THR A 116 26.21 32.99 12.35
C THR A 116 26.01 32.50 10.91
N PHE A 117 27.03 32.72 10.10
CA PHE A 117 27.13 32.14 8.77
C PHE A 117 28.37 31.23 8.71
N ASN A 118 28.15 29.94 8.48
CA ASN A 118 29.20 28.91 8.54
C ASN A 118 29.99 28.92 9.87
N GLY A 119 29.29 29.17 10.98
CA GLY A 119 29.87 29.21 12.31
C GLY A 119 30.66 30.49 12.65
N LYS A 120 30.67 31.49 11.77
CA LYS A 120 31.29 32.79 12.02
C LYS A 120 30.19 33.83 12.35
N PRO A 121 30.37 34.64 13.38
CA PRO A 121 29.45 35.77 13.65
C PRO A 121 29.26 36.64 12.42
N THR A 122 28.02 37.02 12.17
CA THR A 122 27.61 37.86 11.06
C THR A 122 26.47 38.79 11.53
N TYR A 123 25.94 39.61 10.64
CA TYR A 123 24.72 40.36 10.91
C TYR A 123 23.57 39.78 10.06
N SER A 124 22.34 39.87 10.58
CA SER A 124 21.15 39.48 9.81
C SER A 124 19.99 40.45 10.12
N LYS A 125 19.14 40.63 9.08
CA LYS A 125 18.00 41.56 9.15
C LYS A 125 16.69 40.78 9.32
N TYR A 126 15.85 41.33 10.19
CA TYR A 126 14.58 40.73 10.57
C TYR A 126 13.47 41.77 10.53
N SER A 127 12.25 41.32 10.41
CA SER A 127 11.07 42.16 10.57
C SER A 127 10.11 41.59 11.59
N ILE A 128 9.46 42.47 12.34
CA ILE A 128 8.43 42.07 13.30
C ILE A 128 7.23 43.01 13.20
N ASN A 129 6.04 42.43 13.31
CA ASN A 129 4.78 43.18 13.32
C ASN A 129 4.26 43.30 14.76
N ILE A 130 4.08 44.49 15.25
CA ILE A 130 3.54 44.80 16.56
C ILE A 130 2.09 45.26 16.39
N ALA A 131 1.14 44.44 16.77
CA ALA A 131 -0.27 44.77 16.71
C ALA A 131 -0.67 45.73 17.87
N ILE A 132 -1.52 46.69 17.58
CA ILE A 132 -2.11 47.59 18.57
C ILE A 132 -3.64 47.45 18.54
N PRO A 133 -4.30 47.08 19.63
CA PRO A 133 -3.73 46.79 20.96
C PRO A 133 -2.83 45.56 20.95
N GLN A 134 -1.83 45.53 21.81
CA GLN A 134 -0.90 44.43 21.96
C GLN A 134 -1.61 43.15 22.37
N LYS A 135 -1.11 42.02 21.88
CA LYS A 135 -1.66 40.70 22.15
C LYS A 135 -0.59 39.79 22.75
N SER A 136 -0.96 39.07 23.78
CA SER A 136 -0.08 38.01 24.32
C SER A 136 0.05 36.82 23.35
N GLN A 137 1.10 36.02 23.52
CA GLN A 137 1.30 34.78 22.74
C GLN A 137 0.07 33.84 22.79
N ALA A 138 -0.58 33.74 23.97
CA ALA A 138 -1.79 32.97 24.14
C ALA A 138 -2.98 33.54 23.32
N GLN A 139 -3.10 34.88 23.25
CA GLN A 139 -4.13 35.51 22.42
C GLN A 139 -3.86 35.38 20.93
N ILE A 140 -2.59 35.48 20.51
CA ILE A 140 -2.19 35.27 19.12
C ILE A 140 -2.47 33.81 18.69
N ALA A 141 -2.15 32.85 19.55
CA ALA A 141 -2.43 31.43 19.30
C ALA A 141 -3.94 31.14 19.22
N ALA A 142 -4.72 31.73 20.14
CA ALA A 142 -6.19 31.57 20.14
C ALA A 142 -6.85 32.22 18.92
N GLU A 143 -6.35 33.36 18.46
CA GLU A 143 -6.83 34.02 17.24
C GLU A 143 -6.42 33.25 15.99
N ALA A 144 -5.20 32.71 15.94
CA ALA A 144 -4.75 31.86 14.84
C ALA A 144 -5.62 30.58 14.74
N ASP A 145 -5.98 29.98 15.87
CA ASP A 145 -6.91 28.85 15.92
C ASP A 145 -8.34 29.24 15.53
N SER A 146 -8.80 30.40 15.97
CA SER A 146 -10.11 30.96 15.61
C SER A 146 -10.20 31.29 14.12
N LEU A 147 -9.16 31.91 13.55
CA LEU A 147 -9.05 32.19 12.12
C LEU A 147 -8.95 30.90 11.30
N ARG A 148 -8.26 29.88 11.81
CA ARG A 148 -8.18 28.57 11.19
C ARG A 148 -9.54 27.88 11.16
N ILE A 149 -10.30 27.97 12.26
CA ILE A 149 -11.68 27.48 12.36
C ILE A 149 -12.61 28.30 11.46
N LEU A 150 -12.46 29.63 11.42
CA LEU A 150 -13.28 30.52 10.58
C LEU A 150 -12.97 30.32 9.09
N ASN A 151 -11.70 30.20 8.72
CA ASN A 151 -11.28 29.90 7.35
C ASN A 151 -11.69 28.50 6.93
N SER A 152 -11.64 27.53 7.83
CA SER A 152 -12.20 26.20 7.58
C SER A 152 -13.71 26.28 7.36
N LYS A 153 -14.45 26.98 8.21
CA LYS A 153 -15.90 27.19 8.07
C LYS A 153 -16.25 27.96 6.77
N ASN A 154 -15.49 28.98 6.40
CA ASN A 154 -15.73 29.73 5.16
C ASN A 154 -15.32 28.95 3.92
N PHE A 155 -14.26 28.18 3.97
CA PHE A 155 -13.86 27.25 2.91
C PHE A 155 -14.92 26.17 2.69
N TYR A 156 -15.56 25.70 3.77
CA TYR A 156 -16.62 24.71 3.73
C TYR A 156 -18.00 25.31 3.35
N LYS A 157 -18.20 26.60 3.52
CA LYS A 157 -19.50 27.25 3.21
C LYS A 157 -19.88 27.16 1.73
N ASN A 158 -18.90 26.99 0.86
CA ASN A 158 -19.07 26.82 -0.60
C ASN A 158 -18.88 25.38 -1.08
N ARG A 159 -18.68 24.42 -0.15
CA ARG A 159 -18.57 23.00 -0.47
C ARG A 159 -19.93 22.33 -0.32
N ASP A 160 -20.11 21.26 -1.08
CA ASP A 160 -21.24 20.35 -0.92
C ASP A 160 -21.32 19.89 0.55
N LYS A 161 -22.51 19.96 1.17
CA LYS A 161 -22.71 19.59 2.57
C LYS A 161 -22.23 18.17 2.90
N GLU A 162 -22.33 17.25 1.95
CA GLU A 162 -21.83 15.89 2.11
C GLU A 162 -20.29 15.83 2.22
N LEU A 163 -19.56 16.72 1.52
CA LEU A 163 -18.10 16.80 1.65
C LEU A 163 -17.68 17.32 3.03
N ILE A 164 -18.41 18.31 3.55
CA ILE A 164 -18.15 18.86 4.88
C ILE A 164 -18.24 17.78 5.96
N GLU A 165 -19.21 16.87 5.82
CA GLU A 165 -19.39 15.77 6.76
C GLU A 165 -18.30 14.69 6.63
N TYR A 166 -17.73 14.45 5.43
CA TYR A 166 -16.57 13.58 5.25
C TYR A 166 -15.29 14.19 5.82
N ASP A 167 -15.13 15.51 5.70
CA ASP A 167 -13.95 16.21 6.21
C ASP A 167 -14.00 16.46 7.74
N SER A 168 -15.14 16.23 8.40
CA SER A 168 -15.28 16.34 9.86
C SER A 168 -14.60 15.19 10.63
N ILE A 169 -14.22 14.11 9.95
CA ILE A 169 -13.35 13.09 10.51
C ILE A 169 -11.93 13.64 10.53
N VAL A 170 -11.41 13.76 11.72
CA VAL A 170 -10.22 14.48 12.12
C VAL A 170 -9.04 14.28 11.18
N TYR A 171 -8.65 15.33 10.50
CA TYR A 171 -7.46 15.39 9.67
C TYR A 171 -6.24 15.60 10.58
N HIS A 172 -5.54 14.53 10.96
CA HIS A 172 -4.30 14.61 11.70
C HIS A 172 -3.11 14.68 10.75
N LYS A 173 -2.38 15.77 10.79
CA LYS A 173 -1.09 15.89 10.10
C LYS A 173 0.02 15.43 11.06
N PHE A 174 0.55 14.23 10.84
CA PHE A 174 1.61 13.67 11.68
C PHE A 174 2.97 14.05 11.09
N LYS A 175 3.77 14.81 11.83
CA LYS A 175 5.13 15.18 11.40
C LYS A 175 6.08 13.99 11.43
N ASN A 176 6.06 13.20 10.38
CA ASN A 176 7.04 12.16 10.12
C ASN A 176 7.13 11.98 8.59
N PRO A 177 8.32 12.10 7.99
CA PRO A 177 8.47 12.07 6.53
C PRO A 177 7.91 10.81 5.89
N LYS A 178 8.10 9.64 6.52
CA LYS A 178 7.59 8.37 6.04
C LYS A 178 6.07 8.31 6.07
N PHE A 179 5.45 8.72 7.17
CA PHE A 179 3.99 8.62 7.35
C PHE A 179 3.19 9.70 6.61
N GLU A 180 3.84 10.78 6.19
CA GLU A 180 3.26 11.82 5.32
C GLU A 180 3.54 11.55 3.84
N SER A 181 4.40 10.58 3.52
CA SER A 181 4.84 10.30 2.16
C SER A 181 3.78 9.58 1.31
N HIS A 182 3.95 9.69 0.01
CA HIS A 182 3.17 8.93 -0.97
C HIS A 182 3.79 7.56 -1.28
N LEU A 183 4.66 7.06 -0.40
CA LEU A 183 5.21 5.72 -0.48
C LEU A 183 4.10 4.69 -0.24
N ASN A 184 4.09 3.63 -1.04
CA ASN A 184 3.16 2.53 -0.84
C ASN A 184 3.46 1.76 0.45
N ILE A 185 2.41 1.49 1.23
CA ILE A 185 2.47 0.55 2.35
C ILE A 185 2.48 -0.87 1.77
N PRO A 186 3.46 -1.72 2.08
CA PRO A 186 3.46 -3.12 1.63
C PRO A 186 2.15 -3.81 2.00
N PHE A 187 1.52 -4.46 1.01
CA PHE A 187 0.21 -5.06 1.21
C PHE A 187 0.32 -6.44 1.86
N SER A 188 -0.08 -6.51 3.12
CA SER A 188 -0.36 -7.75 3.83
C SER A 188 -1.70 -7.61 4.53
N HIS A 189 -2.56 -8.63 4.43
CA HIS A 189 -3.87 -8.64 5.06
C HIS A 189 -3.80 -8.44 6.59
N SER A 190 -2.80 -9.04 7.23
CA SER A 190 -2.64 -8.91 8.68
C SER A 190 -2.13 -7.52 9.09
N TYR A 191 -1.24 -6.92 8.29
CA TYR A 191 -0.77 -5.56 8.55
C TYR A 191 -1.87 -4.52 8.32
N TYR A 192 -2.64 -4.66 7.24
CA TYR A 192 -3.75 -3.76 6.90
C TYR A 192 -4.91 -3.84 7.90
N ALA A 193 -5.11 -4.99 8.55
CA ALA A 193 -6.14 -5.15 9.58
C ALA A 193 -6.00 -4.15 10.75
N GLN A 194 -4.79 -3.64 11.03
CA GLN A 194 -4.53 -2.67 12.10
C GLN A 194 -5.24 -1.33 11.88
N PHE A 195 -5.40 -0.89 10.64
CA PHE A 195 -6.02 0.39 10.30
C PHE A 195 -7.32 0.26 9.49
N ASP A 196 -7.74 -0.96 9.15
CA ASP A 196 -8.93 -1.22 8.33
C ASP A 196 -10.20 -0.65 8.98
N ALA A 197 -10.35 -0.78 10.30
CA ALA A 197 -11.45 -0.20 11.05
C ALA A 197 -11.49 1.34 10.93
N ALA A 198 -10.36 2.02 11.10
CA ALA A 198 -10.26 3.47 10.98
C ALA A 198 -10.57 3.95 9.55
N MET A 199 -10.07 3.20 8.56
CA MET A 199 -10.33 3.48 7.14
C MET A 199 -11.80 3.27 6.76
N ASN A 200 -12.57 2.50 7.50
CA ASN A 200 -13.96 2.14 7.21
C ASN A 200 -15.01 2.84 8.11
N GLN A 201 -14.62 3.84 8.89
CA GLN A 201 -15.57 4.61 9.69
C GLN A 201 -16.62 5.32 8.81
N LEU A 202 -17.81 5.53 9.39
CA LEU A 202 -18.86 6.32 8.74
C LEU A 202 -18.36 7.73 8.43
N GLY A 203 -18.60 8.19 7.21
CA GLY A 203 -18.17 9.49 6.75
C GLY A 203 -16.69 9.58 6.30
N ALA A 204 -15.87 8.53 6.47
CA ALA A 204 -14.53 8.51 5.88
C ALA A 204 -14.60 8.53 4.34
N ASN A 205 -14.00 9.55 3.73
CA ASN A 205 -13.94 9.70 2.27
C ASN A 205 -12.68 9.03 1.72
N ASN A 206 -12.57 7.72 1.91
CA ASN A 206 -11.48 6.93 1.37
C ASN A 206 -11.97 5.83 0.44
N HIS A 207 -11.04 5.22 -0.29
CA HIS A 207 -11.30 4.24 -1.33
C HIS A 207 -10.49 2.98 -1.05
N THR A 208 -11.03 2.09 -0.18
CA THR A 208 -10.28 0.95 0.37
C THR A 208 -10.11 -0.22 -0.59
N SER A 209 -10.82 -0.24 -1.71
CA SER A 209 -10.72 -1.35 -2.67
C SER A 209 -9.41 -1.37 -3.45
N SER A 210 -8.83 -0.21 -3.80
CA SER A 210 -7.57 -0.14 -4.57
C SER A 210 -6.35 -0.15 -3.66
N LYS A 211 -5.56 -1.21 -3.69
CA LYS A 211 -4.35 -1.42 -2.88
C LYS A 211 -3.11 -1.64 -3.75
N PRO A 212 -1.89 -1.38 -3.24
CA PRO A 212 -1.56 -0.89 -1.91
C PRO A 212 -1.97 0.57 -1.68
N PHE A 213 -2.23 0.94 -0.41
CA PHE A 213 -2.42 2.33 0.01
C PHE A 213 -1.08 3.04 0.15
N THR A 214 -1.09 4.36 0.00
CA THR A 214 0.05 5.18 0.40
C THR A 214 -0.03 5.52 1.90
N TYR A 215 1.12 5.82 2.52
CA TYR A 215 1.14 6.29 3.91
C TYR A 215 0.29 7.56 4.09
N ALA A 216 0.34 8.49 3.13
CA ALA A 216 -0.47 9.72 3.15
C ALA A 216 -1.98 9.45 3.12
N GLU A 217 -2.45 8.37 2.45
CA GLU A 217 -3.86 7.98 2.47
C GLU A 217 -4.29 7.46 3.84
N VAL A 218 -3.49 6.60 4.46
CA VAL A 218 -3.79 5.98 5.76
C VAL A 218 -3.68 6.99 6.89
N SER A 219 -2.66 7.84 6.88
CA SER A 219 -2.40 8.81 7.94
C SER A 219 -3.46 9.90 8.06
N LYS A 220 -4.38 10.00 7.10
CA LYS A 220 -5.58 10.86 7.24
C LYS A 220 -6.55 10.36 8.32
N TYR A 221 -6.58 9.07 8.58
CA TYR A 221 -7.59 8.42 9.41
C TYR A 221 -6.99 7.61 10.56
N PHE A 222 -5.71 7.25 10.49
CA PHE A 222 -5.05 6.39 11.45
C PHE A 222 -3.64 6.90 11.81
N ASN A 223 -3.37 7.09 13.09
CA ASN A 223 -2.10 7.62 13.58
C ASN A 223 -1.02 6.55 13.69
N LEU A 224 -0.40 6.21 12.55
CA LEU A 224 0.69 5.22 12.49
C LEU A 224 1.88 5.57 13.42
N LYS A 225 2.19 6.86 13.57
CA LYS A 225 3.28 7.33 14.44
C LYS A 225 2.99 7.02 15.91
N GLU A 226 1.78 7.33 16.38
CA GLU A 226 1.38 7.09 17.77
C GLU A 226 1.33 5.58 18.09
N VAL A 227 0.75 4.78 17.17
CA VAL A 227 0.70 3.34 17.33
C VAL A 227 2.11 2.75 17.43
N ASN A 228 3.02 3.15 16.54
CA ASN A 228 4.40 2.71 16.62
C ASN A 228 5.09 3.17 17.91
N ALA A 229 4.83 4.41 18.37
CA ALA A 229 5.40 4.91 19.62
C ALA A 229 4.95 4.10 20.84
N LYS A 230 3.67 3.69 20.90
CA LYS A 230 3.13 2.82 21.95
C LYS A 230 3.79 1.43 21.98
N LEU A 231 4.26 0.96 20.82
CA LEU A 231 4.91 -0.35 20.68
C LEU A 231 6.41 -0.33 21.06
N LEU A 232 7.03 0.83 21.31
CA LEU A 232 8.45 0.92 21.62
C LEU A 232 8.77 0.23 22.93
N LYS A 233 9.90 -0.51 22.96
CA LYS A 233 10.44 -1.14 24.16
C LYS A 233 11.57 -0.30 24.75
N LYS A 234 11.64 -0.23 26.06
CA LYS A 234 12.77 0.41 26.77
C LYS A 234 14.04 -0.39 26.52
N LYS A 235 14.89 0.05 25.60
CA LYS A 235 16.18 -0.53 25.22
C LYS A 235 17.22 0.55 25.12
N SER A 236 18.30 0.48 25.89
CA SER A 236 19.39 1.46 25.91
C SER A 236 20.50 1.10 24.92
N GLY A 237 20.82 -0.19 24.75
CA GLY A 237 21.88 -0.65 23.85
C GLY A 237 21.50 -0.53 22.36
N TRP A 238 22.51 -0.26 21.52
CA TRP A 238 22.33 -0.11 20.07
C TRP A 238 21.63 -1.32 19.45
N TRP A 239 22.10 -2.53 19.69
CA TRP A 239 21.49 -3.77 19.20
C TRP A 239 20.03 -3.93 19.65
N GLY A 240 19.75 -3.63 20.93
CA GLY A 240 18.39 -3.73 21.46
C GLY A 240 17.42 -2.76 20.77
N ARG A 241 17.87 -1.51 20.50
CA ARG A 241 17.05 -0.55 19.76
C ARG A 241 16.80 -1.00 18.33
N LYS A 242 17.86 -1.41 17.59
CA LYS A 242 17.75 -1.83 16.19
C LYS A 242 16.91 -3.09 15.99
N ILE A 243 17.02 -4.05 16.88
CA ILE A 243 16.23 -5.30 16.79
C ILE A 243 14.76 -5.06 17.12
N PHE A 244 14.44 -4.18 18.09
CA PHE A 244 13.08 -4.10 18.62
C PHE A 244 12.30 -2.83 18.25
N ASN A 245 12.94 -1.74 17.89
CA ASN A 245 12.29 -0.42 17.85
C ASN A 245 12.56 0.40 16.59
N GLU A 246 13.74 0.29 16.00
CA GLU A 246 14.25 1.25 15.02
C GLU A 246 14.52 0.59 13.66
N ASN A 247 14.55 1.41 12.62
CA ASN A 247 15.14 1.00 11.35
C ASN A 247 16.63 0.70 11.55
N LEU A 248 17.18 -0.23 10.76
CA LEU A 248 18.62 -0.50 10.81
C LEU A 248 19.41 0.75 10.44
N VAL A 249 19.07 1.36 9.32
CA VAL A 249 19.56 2.67 8.90
C VAL A 249 18.37 3.60 8.69
N GLU A 250 18.48 4.81 9.21
CA GLU A 250 17.51 5.88 8.98
C GLU A 250 18.28 7.17 8.83
N ILE A 251 18.14 7.83 7.68
CA ILE A 251 18.81 9.09 7.37
C ILE A 251 17.74 10.06 6.89
N GLN A 252 17.76 11.24 7.48
CA GLN A 252 16.91 12.34 7.10
C GLN A 252 17.76 13.60 6.95
N GLY A 253 17.68 14.26 5.81
CA GLY A 253 18.26 15.56 5.53
C GLY A 253 17.21 16.55 5.05
N GLU A 254 17.66 17.72 4.65
CA GLU A 254 16.79 18.72 4.05
C GLU A 254 16.35 18.25 2.66
N GLY A 255 15.05 18.02 2.49
CA GLY A 255 14.47 17.59 1.22
C GLY A 255 14.67 16.12 0.86
N TYR A 256 15.23 15.28 1.75
CA TYR A 256 15.29 13.83 1.51
C TYR A 256 15.27 13.03 2.81
N TRP A 257 14.82 11.80 2.70
CA TRP A 257 14.93 10.81 3.76
C TRP A 257 15.03 9.42 3.13
N PHE A 258 15.68 8.49 3.82
CA PHE A 258 15.61 7.09 3.47
C PHE A 258 15.81 6.18 4.68
N THR A 259 15.24 4.99 4.59
CA THR A 259 15.41 3.92 5.56
C THR A 259 15.91 2.68 4.85
N MET A 260 16.72 1.89 5.55
CA MET A 260 17.20 0.60 5.08
C MET A 260 16.96 -0.42 6.18
N ASN A 261 16.33 -1.53 5.81
CA ASN A 261 16.00 -2.60 6.74
C ASN A 261 16.31 -3.98 6.14
N PRO A 262 16.82 -4.91 6.92
CA PRO A 262 16.80 -6.31 6.56
C PRO A 262 15.36 -6.82 6.64
N ILE A 263 14.99 -7.64 5.68
CA ILE A 263 13.71 -8.33 5.60
C ILE A 263 13.99 -9.82 5.70
N PHE A 264 13.25 -10.50 6.55
CA PHE A 264 13.44 -11.93 6.80
C PHE A 264 12.13 -12.69 6.60
N ASP A 265 12.24 -13.91 6.09
CA ASP A 265 11.25 -14.97 6.24
C ASP A 265 12.03 -16.27 6.50
N LEU A 266 12.32 -16.52 7.77
CA LEU A 266 13.11 -17.64 8.27
C LEU A 266 12.18 -18.57 9.00
N GLN A 267 11.80 -19.68 8.39
CA GLN A 267 10.87 -20.65 8.94
C GLN A 267 11.45 -22.04 8.90
N THR A 268 11.05 -22.86 9.86
CA THR A 268 11.21 -24.30 9.83
C THR A 268 9.90 -24.96 10.22
N GLY A 269 9.63 -26.14 9.67
CA GLY A 269 8.37 -26.82 9.94
C GLY A 269 8.46 -28.31 9.62
N ILE A 270 7.39 -28.98 10.01
CA ILE A 270 7.14 -30.39 9.73
C ILE A 270 5.79 -30.52 9.05
N THR A 271 5.67 -31.49 8.14
CA THR A 271 4.44 -31.77 7.41
C THR A 271 4.17 -33.25 7.38
N ASN A 272 2.90 -33.63 7.38
CA ASN A 272 2.45 -35.01 7.29
C ASN A 272 1.17 -35.07 6.42
N PRO A 273 1.08 -35.97 5.38
CA PRO A 273 2.17 -36.80 4.90
C PRO A 273 3.26 -35.98 4.20
N SER A 274 4.48 -36.49 4.19
CA SER A 274 5.60 -35.93 3.45
C SER A 274 6.70 -36.92 3.18
N VAL A 275 7.30 -36.82 2.01
CA VAL A 275 8.49 -37.58 1.61
C VAL A 275 9.71 -37.18 2.45
N ALA A 276 9.82 -35.89 2.82
CA ALA A 276 11.00 -35.32 3.48
C ALA A 276 10.77 -34.87 4.94
N ASN A 277 9.55 -34.96 5.46
CA ASN A 277 9.11 -34.57 6.84
C ASN A 277 9.45 -33.13 7.29
N ARG A 278 10.29 -32.40 6.58
CA ARG A 278 10.75 -31.07 6.98
C ARG A 278 10.51 -30.05 5.87
N THR A 279 9.93 -28.93 6.26
CA THR A 279 9.78 -27.73 5.43
C THR A 279 10.66 -26.62 5.93
N TYR A 280 11.03 -25.71 5.07
CA TYR A 280 11.71 -24.47 5.45
C TYR A 280 11.48 -23.37 4.41
N ILE A 281 11.52 -22.14 4.88
CA ILE A 281 11.70 -20.95 4.05
C ILE A 281 12.90 -20.18 4.63
N ASN A 282 13.85 -19.82 3.80
CA ASN A 282 15.04 -19.09 4.17
C ASN A 282 15.21 -17.90 3.25
N THR A 283 14.43 -16.86 3.53
CA THR A 283 14.46 -15.59 2.81
C THR A 283 15.26 -14.57 3.57
N ARG A 284 16.21 -13.97 2.89
CA ARG A 284 16.99 -12.82 3.32
C ARG A 284 16.85 -11.74 2.27
N ALA A 285 16.41 -10.58 2.67
CA ALA A 285 16.20 -9.48 1.74
C ALA A 285 16.69 -8.16 2.34
N LEU A 286 16.92 -7.20 1.48
CA LEU A 286 17.22 -5.82 1.83
C LEU A 286 16.15 -4.94 1.23
N GLN A 287 15.49 -4.15 2.08
CA GLN A 287 14.52 -3.15 1.65
C GLN A 287 15.07 -1.75 1.89
N ILE A 288 15.02 -0.94 0.85
CA ILE A 288 15.35 0.49 0.90
C ILE A 288 14.08 1.26 0.53
N GLN A 289 13.72 2.23 1.35
CA GLN A 289 12.57 3.11 1.15
C GLN A 289 13.01 4.55 1.36
N GLY A 290 12.47 5.49 0.58
CA GLY A 290 12.82 6.89 0.75
C GLY A 290 11.94 7.87 0.00
N GLY A 291 12.22 9.15 0.24
CA GLY A 291 11.59 10.27 -0.45
C GLY A 291 12.62 11.34 -0.80
N LEU A 292 12.41 11.96 -1.96
CA LEU A 292 13.17 13.11 -2.46
C LEU A 292 12.18 14.26 -2.67
N GLY A 293 12.29 15.29 -1.85
CA GLY A 293 11.24 16.30 -1.70
C GLY A 293 9.94 15.69 -1.15
N GLU A 294 8.83 16.35 -1.38
CA GLU A 294 7.49 15.88 -0.98
C GLU A 294 6.84 15.00 -2.05
N GLN A 295 7.31 15.07 -3.28
CA GLN A 295 6.64 14.53 -4.46
C GLN A 295 7.15 13.17 -4.91
N LEU A 296 8.43 12.88 -4.75
CA LEU A 296 9.05 11.66 -5.24
C LEU A 296 9.34 10.69 -4.10
N ASN A 297 8.79 9.48 -4.19
CA ASN A 297 9.03 8.42 -3.22
C ASN A 297 9.41 7.13 -3.93
N PHE A 298 10.24 6.31 -3.29
CA PHE A 298 10.67 5.05 -3.86
C PHE A 298 10.79 3.95 -2.80
N THR A 299 10.58 2.73 -3.24
CA THR A 299 10.91 1.51 -2.50
C THR A 299 11.57 0.51 -3.43
N THR A 300 12.55 -0.22 -2.92
CA THR A 300 13.12 -1.38 -3.58
C THR A 300 13.41 -2.45 -2.56
N THR A 301 13.12 -3.70 -2.90
CA THR A 301 13.40 -4.87 -2.07
C THR A 301 14.03 -5.95 -2.94
N ILE A 302 15.20 -6.41 -2.56
CA ILE A 302 15.93 -7.47 -3.25
C ILE A 302 15.99 -8.66 -2.31
N TYR A 303 15.54 -9.81 -2.79
CA TYR A 303 15.39 -11.04 -2.01
C TYR A 303 16.40 -12.09 -2.49
N GLU A 304 16.92 -12.84 -1.55
CA GLU A 304 17.57 -14.12 -1.74
C GLU A 304 16.82 -15.15 -0.90
N SER A 305 16.24 -16.16 -1.55
CA SER A 305 15.32 -17.04 -0.86
C SER A 305 15.43 -18.47 -1.35
N GLN A 306 15.46 -19.43 -0.44
CA GLN A 306 15.35 -20.85 -0.71
C GLN A 306 14.22 -21.44 0.13
N ALA A 307 13.42 -22.32 -0.46
CA ALA A 307 12.30 -22.91 0.23
C ALA A 307 12.04 -24.36 -0.14
N ARG A 308 11.51 -25.11 0.83
CA ARG A 308 10.76 -26.35 0.66
C ARG A 308 9.46 -26.20 1.42
N PHE A 309 8.37 -26.25 0.69
CA PHE A 309 7.02 -26.17 1.24
C PHE A 309 6.48 -27.57 1.56
N ALA A 310 5.24 -27.66 2.04
CA ALA A 310 4.50 -28.91 2.11
C ALA A 310 4.32 -29.52 0.71
N ASP A 311 4.29 -30.86 0.63
CA ASP A 311 4.33 -31.58 -0.65
C ASP A 311 3.22 -31.14 -1.61
N TYR A 312 1.97 -30.97 -1.13
CA TYR A 312 0.86 -30.51 -1.96
C TYR A 312 1.13 -29.17 -2.65
N PHE A 313 1.83 -28.25 -1.96
CA PHE A 313 2.13 -26.91 -2.52
C PHE A 313 3.31 -26.99 -3.50
N ASN A 314 4.31 -27.83 -3.21
CA ASN A 314 5.40 -28.12 -4.14
C ASN A 314 4.86 -28.78 -5.43
N ASP A 315 3.94 -29.73 -5.30
CA ASP A 315 3.34 -30.44 -6.45
C ASP A 315 2.48 -29.50 -7.29
N TYR A 316 1.67 -28.65 -6.64
CA TYR A 316 0.94 -27.60 -7.35
C TYR A 316 1.90 -26.65 -8.09
N SER A 317 2.97 -26.22 -7.45
CA SER A 317 3.97 -25.33 -8.08
C SER A 317 4.64 -25.99 -9.30
N ARG A 318 4.91 -27.29 -9.24
CA ARG A 318 5.44 -28.08 -10.36
C ARG A 318 4.41 -28.28 -11.48
N SER A 319 3.14 -28.41 -11.14
CA SER A 319 2.06 -28.61 -12.13
C SER A 319 1.88 -27.40 -13.05
N ILE A 320 2.23 -26.21 -12.58
CA ILE A 320 2.16 -24.95 -13.34
C ILE A 320 3.54 -24.47 -13.82
N LYS A 321 4.50 -25.39 -14.00
CA LYS A 321 5.87 -25.08 -14.46
C LYS A 321 5.90 -24.32 -15.78
N PRO A 322 6.93 -23.48 -16.02
CA PRO A 322 7.11 -22.79 -17.28
C PRO A 322 7.66 -23.74 -18.36
N SER A 323 7.59 -23.30 -19.61
CA SER A 323 8.39 -23.88 -20.69
C SER A 323 9.88 -23.82 -20.40
N GLY A 324 10.63 -24.82 -20.81
CA GLY A 324 12.08 -24.90 -20.60
C GLY A 324 12.49 -25.69 -19.35
N GLY A 325 13.69 -25.43 -18.84
CA GLY A 325 14.32 -26.24 -17.79
C GLY A 325 13.97 -25.89 -16.34
N ASN A 326 13.22 -24.83 -16.09
CA ASN A 326 12.84 -24.45 -14.73
C ASN A 326 11.76 -25.39 -14.17
N PRO A 327 11.87 -25.83 -12.90
CA PRO A 327 11.07 -26.93 -12.37
C PRO A 327 9.63 -26.54 -12.00
N ALA A 328 9.37 -25.26 -11.70
CA ALA A 328 8.12 -24.87 -11.09
C ALA A 328 7.85 -23.34 -11.22
N VAL A 329 6.60 -22.99 -10.95
CA VAL A 329 6.18 -21.61 -10.62
C VAL A 329 5.61 -21.63 -9.22
N VAL A 330 6.22 -20.90 -8.30
CA VAL A 330 5.69 -20.76 -6.94
C VAL A 330 4.67 -19.62 -6.92
N PRO A 331 3.43 -19.87 -6.50
CA PRO A 331 2.38 -18.87 -6.47
C PRO A 331 2.78 -17.61 -5.71
N GLY A 332 2.51 -16.44 -6.29
CA GLY A 332 2.89 -15.13 -5.72
C GLY A 332 4.37 -14.78 -5.86
N ILE A 333 5.25 -15.72 -6.23
CA ILE A 333 6.69 -15.50 -6.42
C ILE A 333 7.07 -15.52 -7.91
N GLY A 334 6.73 -16.59 -8.61
CA GLY A 334 7.03 -16.75 -10.03
C GLY A 334 7.90 -17.96 -10.35
N ILE A 335 8.62 -17.88 -11.46
CA ILE A 335 9.51 -18.93 -11.93
C ILE A 335 10.65 -19.15 -10.95
N VAL A 336 10.91 -20.39 -10.59
CA VAL A 336 11.94 -20.77 -9.62
C VAL A 336 12.94 -21.74 -10.22
N LYS A 337 14.12 -21.86 -9.60
CA LYS A 337 15.16 -22.83 -9.95
C LYS A 337 15.15 -23.98 -8.98
N SER A 338 15.70 -25.12 -9.38
CA SER A 338 15.97 -26.24 -8.48
C SER A 338 17.05 -25.87 -7.46
N PHE A 339 16.83 -26.24 -6.22
CA PHE A 339 17.80 -26.09 -5.15
C PHE A 339 17.80 -27.34 -4.26
N LYS A 340 18.92 -28.06 -4.18
CA LYS A 340 19.02 -29.34 -3.45
C LYS A 340 17.87 -30.31 -3.80
N ALA A 341 17.69 -31.35 -3.01
CA ALA A 341 16.57 -32.25 -3.19
C ALA A 341 15.26 -31.58 -2.77
N ASP A 342 14.24 -31.62 -3.63
CA ASP A 342 12.85 -31.13 -3.38
C ASP A 342 12.71 -29.69 -2.89
N SER A 343 13.65 -28.81 -3.22
CA SER A 343 13.64 -27.43 -2.81
C SER A 343 13.74 -26.49 -4.00
N PHE A 344 13.34 -25.25 -3.81
CA PHE A 344 13.37 -24.21 -4.81
C PHE A 344 14.29 -23.05 -4.40
N ASP A 345 14.97 -22.47 -5.37
CA ASP A 345 15.58 -21.15 -5.28
C ASP A 345 14.63 -20.12 -5.88
N LEU A 346 14.24 -19.14 -5.07
CA LEU A 346 13.15 -18.20 -5.34
C LEU A 346 13.73 -16.81 -5.66
N PRO A 347 14.06 -16.51 -6.93
CA PRO A 347 14.53 -15.18 -7.30
C PRO A 347 13.36 -14.19 -7.27
N LEU A 348 13.42 -13.19 -6.39
CA LEU A 348 12.38 -12.19 -6.26
C LEU A 348 13.02 -10.79 -6.13
N ALA A 349 12.43 -9.81 -6.77
CA ALA A 349 12.70 -8.41 -6.54
C ALA A 349 11.40 -7.62 -6.71
N GLU A 350 11.24 -6.57 -5.93
CA GLU A 350 10.11 -5.65 -6.06
C GLU A 350 10.62 -4.21 -5.96
N ALA A 351 10.08 -3.33 -6.76
CA ALA A 351 10.42 -1.91 -6.74
C ALA A 351 9.20 -1.06 -7.12
N ASN A 352 9.13 0.13 -6.54
CA ASN A 352 8.12 1.11 -6.89
C ASN A 352 8.70 2.52 -6.80
N LEU A 353 8.45 3.32 -7.83
CA LEU A 353 8.72 4.74 -7.89
C LEU A 353 7.40 5.47 -7.96
N THR A 354 7.15 6.37 -7.03
CA THR A 354 5.91 7.14 -6.94
C THR A 354 6.21 8.63 -7.10
N TYR A 355 5.50 9.28 -8.02
CA TYR A 355 5.58 10.71 -8.25
C TYR A 355 4.20 11.36 -8.08
N THR A 356 4.09 12.32 -7.17
CA THR A 356 2.83 13.00 -6.82
C THR A 356 2.98 14.50 -7.08
N PRO A 357 2.76 14.96 -8.34
CA PRO A 357 2.96 16.36 -8.71
C PRO A 357 2.00 17.32 -7.99
N ASN A 358 0.83 16.84 -7.59
CA ASN A 358 -0.19 17.62 -6.91
C ASN A 358 -1.13 16.70 -6.08
N LYS A 359 -2.05 17.29 -5.36
CA LYS A 359 -3.00 16.55 -4.48
C LYS A 359 -3.99 15.64 -5.19
N PHE A 360 -4.11 15.73 -6.51
CA PHE A 360 -5.09 14.98 -7.30
C PHE A 360 -4.49 13.77 -8.00
N ILE A 361 -3.21 13.84 -8.39
CA ILE A 361 -2.57 12.87 -9.29
C ILE A 361 -1.40 12.21 -8.55
N ASN A 362 -1.37 10.89 -8.59
CA ASN A 362 -0.28 10.06 -8.11
C ASN A 362 0.09 9.07 -9.21
N LEU A 363 1.31 9.15 -9.70
CA LEU A 363 1.86 8.29 -10.75
C LEU A 363 2.79 7.27 -10.11
N GLN A 364 2.70 6.02 -10.55
CA GLN A 364 3.55 4.94 -10.04
C GLN A 364 4.12 4.13 -11.20
N LEU A 365 5.42 3.95 -11.19
CA LEU A 365 6.12 2.99 -12.04
C LEU A 365 6.67 1.89 -11.11
N GLY A 366 6.23 0.65 -11.30
CA GLY A 366 6.58 -0.41 -10.39
C GLY A 366 6.82 -1.75 -11.04
N TYR A 367 7.51 -2.61 -10.30
CA TYR A 367 7.57 -4.04 -10.48
C TYR A 367 7.08 -4.66 -9.16
N GLY A 368 5.86 -5.20 -9.18
CA GLY A 368 5.19 -5.63 -7.95
C GLY A 368 3.76 -6.12 -8.20
N ARG A 369 2.95 -6.06 -7.14
CA ARG A 369 1.60 -6.61 -7.12
C ARG A 369 0.56 -5.53 -6.86
N ASN A 370 -0.64 -5.72 -7.38
CA ASN A 370 -1.79 -4.87 -7.17
C ASN A 370 -2.98 -5.71 -6.71
N PHE A 371 -3.89 -5.10 -5.96
CA PHE A 371 -5.08 -5.77 -5.48
C PHE A 371 -6.28 -4.81 -5.57
N ILE A 372 -7.40 -5.29 -6.13
CA ILE A 372 -8.65 -4.52 -6.19
C ILE A 372 -9.75 -5.31 -5.50
N GLY A 373 -10.11 -4.92 -4.28
CA GLY A 373 -11.16 -5.53 -3.48
C GLY A 373 -11.14 -5.09 -2.03
N ASP A 374 -12.25 -5.30 -1.34
CA ASP A 374 -12.37 -5.12 0.11
C ASP A 374 -12.33 -6.47 0.87
N GLY A 375 -12.34 -7.57 0.13
CA GLY A 375 -12.33 -8.94 0.61
C GLY A 375 -10.93 -9.49 0.97
N TYR A 376 -10.93 -10.75 1.40
CA TYR A 376 -9.72 -11.57 1.50
C TYR A 376 -9.25 -12.01 0.10
N ARG A 377 -10.20 -12.39 -0.77
CA ARG A 377 -9.98 -12.63 -2.19
C ARG A 377 -10.37 -11.41 -3.02
N SER A 378 -9.97 -11.45 -4.26
CA SER A 378 -10.52 -10.60 -5.31
C SER A 378 -10.88 -11.43 -6.53
N LEU A 379 -12.04 -11.17 -7.10
CA LEU A 379 -12.42 -11.72 -8.42
C LEU A 379 -11.89 -10.88 -9.57
N ILE A 380 -11.40 -9.66 -9.27
CA ILE A 380 -11.02 -8.66 -10.27
C ILE A 380 -9.50 -8.60 -10.46
N THR A 381 -8.75 -8.31 -9.39
CA THR A 381 -7.28 -8.25 -9.43
C THR A 381 -6.74 -8.72 -8.09
N THR A 382 -5.94 -9.79 -8.11
CA THR A 382 -5.33 -10.40 -6.92
C THR A 382 -3.83 -10.10 -6.84
N ASP A 383 -3.31 -10.06 -5.62
CA ASP A 383 -1.88 -10.04 -5.31
C ASP A 383 -1.26 -11.46 -5.23
N GLY A 384 -2.06 -12.50 -5.46
CA GLY A 384 -1.60 -13.90 -5.47
C GLY A 384 -0.79 -14.30 -6.71
N VAL A 385 -0.52 -13.37 -7.63
CA VAL A 385 0.31 -13.58 -8.82
C VAL A 385 1.76 -13.15 -8.60
N SER A 386 2.65 -13.60 -9.45
CA SER A 386 4.03 -13.12 -9.51
C SER A 386 4.08 -11.60 -9.69
N PRO A 387 5.07 -10.91 -9.10
CA PRO A 387 5.31 -9.50 -9.41
C PRO A 387 5.49 -9.26 -10.90
N LEU A 388 4.95 -8.17 -11.37
CA LEU A 388 4.96 -7.79 -12.77
C LEU A 388 5.22 -6.29 -12.95
N PRO A 389 5.79 -5.86 -14.08
CA PRO A 389 5.94 -4.45 -14.40
C PRO A 389 4.57 -3.80 -14.59
N PHE A 390 4.41 -2.60 -14.05
CA PHE A 390 3.20 -1.82 -14.25
C PHE A 390 3.47 -0.32 -14.25
N PHE A 391 2.61 0.41 -14.94
CA PHE A 391 2.45 1.85 -14.80
C PHE A 391 1.03 2.13 -14.28
N LYS A 392 0.90 2.93 -13.21
CA LYS A 392 -0.38 3.21 -12.56
C LYS A 392 -0.57 4.71 -12.40
N ILE A 393 -1.76 5.17 -12.71
CA ILE A 393 -2.21 6.54 -12.50
C ILE A 393 -3.38 6.50 -11.51
N ASN A 394 -3.22 7.11 -10.36
CA ASN A 394 -4.30 7.33 -9.40
C ASN A 394 -4.71 8.80 -9.48
N THR A 395 -5.97 9.05 -9.78
CA THR A 395 -6.57 10.38 -9.74
C THR A 395 -7.63 10.41 -8.67
N ALA A 396 -7.49 11.28 -7.67
CA ALA A 396 -8.43 11.41 -6.56
C ALA A 396 -8.94 12.84 -6.44
N PHE A 397 -10.24 13.02 -6.53
CA PHE A 397 -10.89 14.31 -6.37
C PHE A 397 -12.32 14.11 -5.88
N TRP A 398 -12.85 15.08 -5.16
CA TRP A 398 -14.20 15.03 -4.63
C TRP A 398 -14.46 13.71 -3.85
N LYS A 399 -15.39 12.89 -4.30
CA LYS A 399 -15.76 11.56 -3.75
C LYS A 399 -15.30 10.41 -4.65
N ILE A 400 -14.39 10.67 -5.57
CA ILE A 400 -13.96 9.73 -6.60
C ILE A 400 -12.46 9.45 -6.45
N LYS A 401 -12.08 8.18 -6.57
CA LYS A 401 -10.73 7.75 -6.88
C LYS A 401 -10.79 6.93 -8.16
N TYR A 402 -10.03 7.35 -9.15
CA TYR A 402 -9.93 6.69 -10.43
C TYR A 402 -8.51 6.16 -10.62
N THR A 403 -8.40 4.85 -10.77
CA THR A 403 -7.12 4.15 -10.91
C THR A 403 -7.03 3.54 -12.29
N ASN A 404 -6.04 3.93 -13.08
CA ASN A 404 -5.68 3.30 -14.34
C ASN A 404 -4.39 2.52 -14.13
N THR A 405 -4.34 1.27 -14.57
CA THR A 405 -3.15 0.45 -14.47
C THR A 405 -2.87 -0.24 -15.80
N TYR A 406 -1.64 -0.07 -16.28
CA TYR A 406 -1.10 -0.73 -17.46
C TYR A 406 -0.10 -1.76 -17.00
N MET A 407 -0.34 -3.04 -17.30
CA MET A 407 0.43 -4.17 -16.82
C MET A 407 1.10 -4.91 -17.98
N PHE A 408 2.34 -5.31 -17.77
CA PHE A 408 3.14 -6.08 -18.71
C PHE A 408 3.19 -7.53 -18.22
N LEU A 409 2.53 -8.41 -18.93
CA LEU A 409 2.29 -9.80 -18.55
C LEU A 409 3.15 -10.75 -19.37
N LYS A 410 3.25 -12.00 -18.95
CA LYS A 410 3.90 -13.10 -19.70
C LYS A 410 3.00 -14.32 -19.74
N ASP A 411 2.97 -14.99 -20.88
CA ASP A 411 2.54 -16.38 -21.00
C ASP A 411 3.78 -17.26 -21.13
N ILE A 412 3.96 -18.17 -20.16
CA ILE A 412 5.18 -18.96 -20.03
C ILE A 412 4.98 -20.45 -20.35
N ARG A 413 3.80 -20.81 -20.89
CA ARG A 413 3.49 -22.16 -21.30
C ARG A 413 4.30 -22.58 -22.51
N THR A 414 4.41 -23.90 -22.73
CA THR A 414 5.17 -24.45 -23.86
C THR A 414 4.58 -24.02 -25.20
N GLU A 415 3.25 -24.02 -25.31
CA GLU A 415 2.49 -23.63 -26.49
C GLU A 415 2.63 -22.15 -26.85
N ALA A 416 2.97 -21.33 -25.83
CA ALA A 416 3.14 -19.89 -25.96
C ALA A 416 4.61 -19.47 -26.06
N THR A 417 5.56 -20.40 -26.06
CA THR A 417 7.00 -20.09 -26.07
C THR A 417 7.55 -20.22 -27.49
N ILE A 418 8.11 -19.14 -28.04
CA ILE A 418 8.71 -19.09 -29.37
C ILE A 418 10.21 -18.81 -29.21
N ASP A 419 11.06 -19.64 -29.82
CA ASP A 419 12.52 -19.50 -29.79
C ASP A 419 13.08 -19.27 -28.36
N ARG A 420 12.58 -20.04 -27.38
CA ARG A 420 12.92 -19.95 -25.95
C ARG A 420 12.51 -18.64 -25.29
N THR A 421 11.68 -17.82 -25.95
CA THR A 421 11.18 -16.55 -25.41
C THR A 421 9.69 -16.69 -25.07
N TYR A 422 9.33 -16.32 -23.84
CA TYR A 422 7.95 -16.29 -23.39
C TYR A 422 7.16 -15.20 -24.10
N THR A 423 5.93 -15.48 -24.46
CA THR A 423 5.08 -14.50 -25.14
C THR A 423 4.68 -13.35 -24.22
N ASP A 424 4.89 -12.13 -24.71
CA ASP A 424 4.42 -10.92 -24.03
C ASP A 424 2.90 -10.81 -24.17
N LYS A 425 2.28 -10.39 -23.08
CA LYS A 425 0.87 -10.00 -23.00
C LYS A 425 0.80 -8.64 -22.32
N TYR A 426 -0.26 -7.93 -22.60
CA TYR A 426 -0.51 -6.62 -22.01
C TYR A 426 -1.90 -6.58 -21.43
N MET A 427 -2.08 -5.78 -20.39
CA MET A 427 -3.39 -5.50 -19.81
C MET A 427 -3.48 -4.01 -19.49
N ALA A 428 -4.58 -3.41 -19.89
CA ALA A 428 -4.98 -2.10 -19.40
C ALA A 428 -6.25 -2.26 -18.58
N ASN A 429 -6.33 -1.59 -17.44
CA ASN A 429 -7.54 -1.56 -16.64
C ASN A 429 -7.86 -0.17 -16.09
N HIS A 430 -9.14 0.05 -15.89
CA HIS A 430 -9.69 1.17 -15.16
C HIS A 430 -10.43 0.67 -13.92
N TYR A 431 -10.28 1.37 -12.83
CA TYR A 431 -11.11 1.18 -11.65
C TYR A 431 -11.58 2.52 -11.12
N LEU A 432 -12.85 2.82 -11.31
CA LEU A 432 -13.53 3.98 -10.75
C LEU A 432 -14.14 3.60 -9.40
N SER A 433 -13.75 4.26 -8.34
CA SER A 433 -14.38 4.12 -7.02
C SER A 433 -15.05 5.42 -6.62
N TRP A 434 -16.33 5.37 -6.29
CA TRP A 434 -17.17 6.51 -5.93
C TRP A 434 -17.85 6.31 -4.59
N ASN A 435 -17.60 7.21 -3.65
CA ASN A 435 -18.33 7.29 -2.40
C ASN A 435 -19.69 7.98 -2.64
N ALA A 436 -20.67 7.22 -3.14
CA ALA A 436 -21.99 7.74 -3.51
C ALA A 436 -22.69 8.41 -2.31
N THR A 437 -22.57 7.79 -1.12
CA THR A 437 -23.03 8.37 0.15
C THR A 437 -21.95 8.17 1.23
N LYS A 438 -22.17 8.69 2.43
CA LYS A 438 -21.32 8.44 3.61
C LYS A 438 -21.17 6.95 3.96
N ARG A 439 -22.16 6.14 3.56
CA ARG A 439 -22.24 4.70 3.87
C ARG A 439 -21.90 3.83 2.67
N TRP A 440 -22.13 4.30 1.46
CA TRP A 440 -22.13 3.46 0.27
C TRP A 440 -21.04 3.89 -0.70
N ASN A 441 -20.10 2.99 -0.95
CA ASN A 441 -19.12 3.08 -2.01
C ASN A 441 -19.49 2.12 -3.14
N VAL A 442 -19.43 2.58 -4.37
CA VAL A 442 -19.63 1.80 -5.59
C VAL A 442 -18.39 1.93 -6.44
N GLY A 443 -17.97 0.82 -7.06
CA GLY A 443 -16.86 0.84 -8.00
C GLY A 443 -17.23 0.17 -9.32
N PHE A 444 -16.65 0.70 -10.39
CA PHE A 444 -16.72 0.14 -11.73
C PHE A 444 -15.32 -0.24 -12.18
N PHE A 445 -15.17 -1.45 -12.69
CA PHE A 445 -13.93 -2.00 -13.23
C PHE A 445 -14.12 -2.40 -14.69
N GLU A 446 -13.15 -2.08 -15.51
CA GLU A 446 -13.02 -2.57 -16.86
C GLU A 446 -11.56 -2.93 -17.14
N SER A 447 -11.34 -4.03 -17.82
CA SER A 447 -10.00 -4.42 -18.28
C SER A 447 -10.04 -5.02 -19.66
N VAL A 448 -8.94 -4.87 -20.39
CA VAL A 448 -8.67 -5.56 -21.64
C VAL A 448 -7.30 -6.22 -21.57
N VAL A 449 -7.22 -7.50 -21.94
CA VAL A 449 -5.99 -8.26 -22.07
C VAL A 449 -5.76 -8.57 -23.55
N TRP A 450 -4.54 -8.33 -24.05
CA TRP A 450 -4.15 -8.69 -25.42
C TRP A 450 -2.75 -9.29 -25.46
N ALA A 451 -2.48 -10.14 -26.43
CA ALA A 451 -1.19 -10.77 -26.63
C ALA A 451 -0.36 -10.02 -27.67
N ASN A 452 0.96 -10.10 -27.55
CA ASN A 452 1.90 -9.58 -28.55
C ASN A 452 2.03 -10.56 -29.74
N THR A 453 0.93 -10.77 -30.45
CA THR A 453 0.91 -11.55 -31.68
C THR A 453 1.10 -10.64 -32.89
N ASN A 454 1.78 -11.11 -33.93
CA ASN A 454 2.03 -10.34 -35.15
C ASN A 454 2.73 -8.98 -34.92
N ASN A 455 3.63 -8.91 -33.94
CA ASN A 455 4.33 -7.68 -33.55
C ASN A 455 3.41 -6.52 -33.15
N ARG A 456 2.21 -6.81 -32.60
CA ARG A 456 1.23 -5.81 -32.18
C ARG A 456 1.78 -4.87 -31.11
N GLY A 457 2.63 -5.38 -30.21
CA GLY A 457 3.21 -4.60 -29.12
C GLY A 457 2.18 -4.05 -28.14
N PHE A 458 2.59 -3.05 -27.37
CA PHE A 458 1.68 -2.31 -26.52
C PHE A 458 0.85 -1.34 -27.34
N GLU A 459 -0.46 -1.46 -27.30
CA GLU A 459 -1.39 -0.69 -28.10
C GLU A 459 -1.73 0.66 -27.45
N MET A 460 -1.28 1.74 -28.07
CA MET A 460 -1.41 3.10 -27.55
C MET A 460 -2.86 3.58 -27.43
N SER A 461 -3.79 2.98 -28.17
CA SER A 461 -5.23 3.29 -28.09
C SER A 461 -5.81 3.03 -26.70
N PHE A 462 -5.22 2.08 -25.95
CA PHE A 462 -5.60 1.80 -24.55
C PHE A 462 -4.93 2.71 -23.51
N LEU A 463 -4.03 3.62 -23.91
CA LEU A 463 -3.45 4.58 -22.97
C LEU A 463 -4.42 5.69 -22.55
N ASN A 464 -5.48 5.93 -23.31
CA ASN A 464 -6.46 6.96 -22.95
C ASN A 464 -7.17 6.54 -21.63
N PRO A 465 -6.98 7.28 -20.55
CA PRO A 465 -7.48 6.87 -19.24
C PRO A 465 -9.01 7.03 -19.07
N ILE A 466 -9.72 7.60 -20.05
CA ILE A 466 -11.14 7.94 -19.93
C ILE A 466 -11.99 7.12 -20.91
N VAL A 467 -11.37 6.58 -21.96
CA VAL A 467 -12.10 5.85 -22.99
C VAL A 467 -12.60 4.50 -22.46
N PHE A 468 -13.82 4.14 -22.85
CA PHE A 468 -14.36 2.81 -22.56
C PHE A 468 -13.66 1.77 -23.44
N TYR A 469 -12.91 0.85 -22.84
CA TYR A 469 -12.00 -0.05 -23.56
C TYR A 469 -12.73 -1.02 -24.48
N ARG A 470 -13.93 -1.45 -24.11
CA ARG A 470 -14.73 -2.31 -24.98
C ARG A 470 -15.02 -1.69 -26.34
N SER A 471 -15.23 -0.38 -26.39
CA SER A 471 -15.42 0.37 -27.66
C SER A 471 -14.15 0.41 -28.51
N VAL A 472 -13.00 0.56 -27.86
CA VAL A 472 -11.68 0.55 -28.52
C VAL A 472 -11.34 -0.84 -29.04
N GLU A 473 -11.60 -1.88 -28.25
CA GLU A 473 -11.41 -3.28 -28.65
C GLU A 473 -12.22 -3.60 -29.89
N PHE A 474 -13.49 -3.19 -29.93
CA PHE A 474 -14.37 -3.38 -31.09
C PHE A 474 -13.84 -2.69 -32.36
N ALA A 475 -13.22 -1.51 -32.21
CA ALA A 475 -12.66 -0.75 -33.30
C ALA A 475 -11.30 -1.28 -33.79
N SER A 476 -10.53 -1.91 -32.87
CA SER A 476 -9.15 -2.31 -33.14
C SER A 476 -9.06 -3.63 -33.88
N SER A 477 -9.99 -4.57 -33.65
CA SER A 477 -9.97 -5.90 -34.28
C SER A 477 -11.17 -6.80 -33.92
N ASN A 478 -11.45 -7.73 -34.80
CA ASN A 478 -12.58 -8.65 -34.71
C ASN A 478 -12.27 -9.89 -33.81
N ARG A 479 -11.49 -9.82 -32.74
CA ARG A 479 -11.22 -10.92 -31.75
C ARG A 479 -9.86 -10.84 -31.04
N THR A 480 -9.24 -9.70 -30.92
CA THR A 480 -7.84 -9.62 -30.48
C THR A 480 -7.63 -9.24 -29.01
N GLY A 481 -8.67 -9.20 -28.22
CA GLY A 481 -8.57 -8.92 -26.80
C GLY A 481 -9.60 -9.67 -25.99
N ASN A 482 -9.34 -9.83 -24.70
CA ASN A 482 -10.27 -10.37 -23.72
C ASN A 482 -10.66 -9.26 -22.75
N ALA A 483 -11.93 -8.85 -22.76
CA ALA A 483 -12.44 -7.80 -21.92
C ALA A 483 -13.23 -8.34 -20.74
N LEU A 484 -12.93 -7.88 -19.54
CA LEU A 484 -13.66 -8.16 -18.32
C LEU A 484 -14.26 -6.90 -17.73
N LEU A 485 -15.50 -6.99 -17.27
CA LEU A 485 -16.22 -5.93 -16.58
C LEU A 485 -16.47 -6.33 -15.14
N GLY A 486 -16.37 -5.39 -14.22
CA GLY A 486 -16.58 -5.64 -12.80
C GLY A 486 -17.33 -4.50 -12.10
N LEU A 487 -18.14 -4.87 -11.13
CA LEU A 487 -18.77 -3.94 -10.21
C LEU A 487 -18.33 -4.29 -8.80
N THR A 488 -18.04 -3.28 -8.01
CA THR A 488 -17.79 -3.44 -6.56
C THR A 488 -18.78 -2.61 -5.78
N SER A 489 -19.14 -3.06 -4.61
CA SER A 489 -20.00 -2.32 -3.70
C SER A 489 -19.53 -2.55 -2.28
N LYS A 490 -19.51 -1.49 -1.47
CA LYS A 490 -19.28 -1.59 -0.03
C LYS A 490 -20.28 -0.70 0.70
N TYR A 491 -20.96 -1.29 1.68
CA TYR A 491 -21.93 -0.58 2.51
C TYR A 491 -21.54 -0.65 3.98
N LYS A 492 -21.40 0.51 4.60
CA LYS A 492 -21.07 0.68 6.02
C LYS A 492 -22.38 0.73 6.82
N PHE A 493 -22.74 -0.35 7.50
CA PHE A 493 -23.93 -0.39 8.34
C PHE A 493 -23.77 0.53 9.57
N ASN A 494 -22.59 0.45 10.18
CA ASN A 494 -22.13 1.31 11.27
C ASN A 494 -20.60 1.36 11.28
N ASN A 495 -19.97 1.90 12.34
CA ASN A 495 -18.51 1.96 12.46
C ASN A 495 -17.84 0.59 12.69
N GLN A 496 -18.61 -0.42 13.06
CA GLN A 496 -18.10 -1.76 13.35
C GLN A 496 -18.39 -2.76 12.23
N ILE A 497 -19.47 -2.59 11.47
CA ILE A 497 -19.91 -3.57 10.49
C ILE A 497 -19.99 -2.94 9.12
N ASN A 498 -19.32 -3.54 8.16
CA ASN A 498 -19.53 -3.26 6.74
C ASN A 498 -19.73 -4.55 5.93
N GLY A 499 -20.56 -4.45 4.89
CA GLY A 499 -20.70 -5.46 3.87
C GLY A 499 -20.00 -5.00 2.59
N TYR A 500 -19.45 -5.95 1.84
CA TYR A 500 -18.85 -5.70 0.54
C TYR A 500 -19.23 -6.77 -0.47
N ALA A 501 -19.19 -6.41 -1.73
CA ALA A 501 -19.51 -7.30 -2.83
C ALA A 501 -18.65 -6.99 -4.06
N GLN A 502 -18.38 -8.01 -4.86
CA GLN A 502 -17.88 -7.87 -6.23
C GLN A 502 -18.79 -8.67 -7.16
N PHE A 503 -18.99 -8.17 -8.37
CA PHE A 503 -19.62 -8.86 -9.46
C PHE A 503 -18.75 -8.73 -10.70
N LEU A 504 -18.35 -9.83 -11.29
CA LEU A 504 -17.52 -9.90 -12.46
C LEU A 504 -18.30 -10.49 -13.63
N VAL A 505 -18.20 -9.89 -14.79
CA VAL A 505 -18.72 -10.40 -16.05
C VAL A 505 -17.56 -10.49 -17.04
N ASP A 506 -17.31 -11.68 -17.54
CA ASP A 506 -16.36 -11.97 -18.60
C ASP A 506 -17.10 -11.97 -19.95
N GLU A 507 -18.17 -12.75 -20.03
CA GLU A 507 -19.04 -12.84 -21.21
C GLU A 507 -20.48 -13.11 -20.78
N PHE A 508 -21.46 -12.66 -21.57
CA PHE A 508 -22.85 -13.00 -21.31
C PHE A 508 -23.70 -13.02 -22.59
N SER A 509 -24.70 -13.88 -22.60
CA SER A 509 -25.77 -13.98 -23.61
C SER A 509 -27.11 -13.69 -22.96
N LEU A 510 -27.72 -12.54 -23.28
CA LEU A 510 -29.00 -12.14 -22.74
C LEU A 510 -30.14 -13.09 -23.15
N SER A 511 -30.08 -13.64 -24.36
CA SER A 511 -31.05 -14.64 -24.87
C SER A 511 -31.02 -15.90 -24.03
N ASP A 512 -29.81 -16.40 -23.69
CA ASP A 512 -29.65 -17.60 -22.87
C ASP A 512 -30.04 -17.37 -21.39
N ILE A 513 -29.82 -16.16 -20.87
CA ILE A 513 -30.30 -15.75 -19.54
C ILE A 513 -31.84 -15.81 -19.51
N LYS A 514 -32.50 -15.24 -20.52
CA LYS A 514 -33.96 -15.26 -20.63
C LYS A 514 -34.51 -16.67 -20.80
N ALA A 515 -33.82 -17.51 -21.59
CA ALA A 515 -34.17 -18.93 -21.78
C ALA A 515 -33.92 -19.79 -20.54
N ARG A 516 -33.19 -19.29 -19.53
CA ARG A 516 -32.80 -20.03 -18.29
C ARG A 516 -32.09 -21.36 -18.57
N ASN A 517 -31.36 -21.45 -19.69
CA ASN A 517 -30.75 -22.68 -20.15
C ASN A 517 -29.37 -22.97 -19.50
N GLN A 518 -28.91 -22.08 -18.61
CA GLN A 518 -27.60 -22.19 -17.93
C GLN A 518 -26.43 -22.32 -18.93
N SER A 519 -26.48 -21.55 -20.03
CA SER A 519 -25.45 -21.56 -21.08
C SER A 519 -24.06 -21.27 -20.54
N TRP A 520 -23.05 -21.90 -21.13
CA TRP A 520 -21.65 -21.64 -20.87
C TRP A 520 -21.24 -20.20 -21.18
N LYS A 521 -21.92 -19.53 -22.13
CA LYS A 521 -21.66 -18.13 -22.53
C LYS A 521 -21.87 -17.13 -21.39
N ASN A 522 -22.63 -17.52 -20.36
CA ASN A 522 -22.87 -16.67 -19.20
C ASN A 522 -21.74 -16.86 -18.18
N LYS A 523 -20.58 -16.27 -18.46
CA LYS A 523 -19.36 -16.32 -17.66
C LYS A 523 -19.35 -15.15 -16.69
N PHE A 524 -19.70 -15.41 -15.44
CA PHE A 524 -19.70 -14.42 -14.37
C PHE A 524 -19.28 -15.01 -13.03
N GLY A 525 -18.84 -14.15 -12.14
CA GLY A 525 -18.57 -14.49 -10.75
C GLY A 525 -19.09 -13.40 -9.81
N TYR A 526 -19.35 -13.78 -8.57
CA TYR A 526 -19.68 -12.82 -7.52
C TYR A 526 -19.04 -13.18 -6.19
N GLN A 527 -18.72 -12.15 -5.43
CA GLN A 527 -18.23 -12.20 -4.06
C GLN A 527 -19.17 -11.41 -3.16
N LEU A 528 -19.47 -11.98 -2.00
CA LEU A 528 -20.21 -11.30 -0.93
C LEU A 528 -19.42 -11.47 0.36
N GLY A 529 -19.30 -10.41 1.13
CA GLY A 529 -18.61 -10.52 2.41
C GLY A 529 -19.04 -9.47 3.43
N VAL A 530 -18.71 -9.76 4.68
CA VAL A 530 -18.99 -8.89 5.83
C VAL A 530 -17.74 -8.84 6.71
N LYS A 531 -17.42 -7.65 7.19
CA LYS A 531 -16.40 -7.40 8.22
C LYS A 531 -17.04 -6.86 9.48
N TYR A 532 -16.64 -7.40 10.63
CA TYR A 532 -17.04 -6.93 11.94
C TYR A 532 -15.79 -6.52 12.73
N PHE A 533 -15.56 -5.22 12.81
CA PHE A 533 -14.45 -4.61 13.53
C PHE A 533 -14.76 -4.47 15.01
N ASN A 534 -13.78 -4.66 15.87
CA ASN A 534 -13.94 -4.68 17.32
C ASN A 534 -15.12 -5.57 17.73
N ALA A 535 -15.16 -6.77 17.15
CA ALA A 535 -16.24 -7.71 17.29
C ALA A 535 -16.54 -7.99 18.76
N PHE A 536 -17.84 -8.01 19.12
CA PHE A 536 -18.32 -8.18 20.50
C PHE A 536 -17.72 -7.17 21.50
N ASN A 537 -17.35 -5.96 21.02
CA ASN A 537 -16.64 -4.91 21.78
C ASN A 537 -15.24 -5.33 22.29
N VAL A 538 -14.64 -6.36 21.69
CA VAL A 538 -13.25 -6.70 21.92
C VAL A 538 -12.39 -5.85 20.98
N GLU A 539 -11.62 -4.93 21.56
CA GLU A 539 -10.76 -4.03 20.82
C GLU A 539 -9.78 -4.81 19.93
N ASN A 540 -9.64 -4.37 18.66
CA ASN A 540 -8.77 -4.98 17.65
C ASN A 540 -9.11 -6.44 17.26
N LEU A 541 -10.30 -6.93 17.56
CA LEU A 541 -10.80 -8.19 17.02
C LEU A 541 -11.57 -7.92 15.72
N LEU A 542 -11.01 -8.40 14.61
CA LEU A 542 -11.67 -8.41 13.30
C LEU A 542 -12.21 -9.80 13.01
N LEU A 543 -13.51 -9.88 12.71
CA LEU A 543 -14.12 -11.06 12.11
C LEU A 543 -14.54 -10.74 10.68
N GLN A 544 -14.31 -11.67 9.78
CA GLN A 544 -14.68 -11.52 8.36
C GLN A 544 -15.28 -12.83 7.85
N LEU A 545 -16.38 -12.71 7.12
CA LEU A 545 -17.00 -13.79 6.36
C LEU A 545 -16.98 -13.40 4.89
N GLU A 546 -16.71 -14.35 4.02
CA GLU A 546 -16.67 -14.14 2.58
C GLU A 546 -17.19 -15.37 1.84
N TRP A 547 -17.99 -15.14 0.81
CA TRP A 547 -18.50 -16.13 -0.11
C TRP A 547 -18.10 -15.74 -1.52
N ASN A 548 -17.40 -16.64 -2.21
CA ASN A 548 -16.98 -16.50 -3.61
C ASN A 548 -17.69 -17.58 -4.45
N HIS A 549 -18.22 -17.18 -5.60
CA HIS A 549 -18.86 -18.07 -6.56
C HIS A 549 -18.46 -17.64 -7.97
N VAL A 550 -17.80 -18.53 -8.68
CA VAL A 550 -17.32 -18.27 -10.05
C VAL A 550 -17.79 -19.40 -10.95
N ARG A 551 -18.47 -19.04 -12.03
CA ARG A 551 -18.98 -20.00 -13.01
C ARG A 551 -17.85 -20.64 -13.82
N PRO A 552 -18.11 -21.82 -14.43
CA PRO A 552 -17.20 -22.41 -15.41
C PRO A 552 -16.84 -21.44 -16.53
N TYR A 553 -15.61 -21.57 -17.05
CA TYR A 553 -15.05 -20.82 -18.17
C TYR A 553 -14.74 -19.34 -17.91
N VAL A 554 -15.02 -18.80 -16.72
CA VAL A 554 -14.58 -17.44 -16.33
C VAL A 554 -13.07 -17.38 -16.35
N TYR A 555 -12.50 -16.27 -16.81
CA TYR A 555 -11.07 -15.96 -17.03
C TYR A 555 -10.42 -16.70 -18.22
N SER A 556 -11.06 -17.73 -18.81
CA SER A 556 -10.59 -18.37 -20.03
C SER A 556 -11.05 -17.64 -21.28
N HIS A 557 -10.36 -17.82 -22.39
CA HIS A 557 -10.72 -17.20 -23.68
C HIS A 557 -10.57 -18.21 -24.83
N SER A 558 -11.23 -17.96 -25.98
CA SER A 558 -11.08 -18.78 -27.19
C SER A 558 -9.65 -18.78 -27.72
N ASP A 559 -8.92 -17.67 -27.54
CA ASP A 559 -7.48 -17.64 -27.68
C ASP A 559 -6.85 -17.71 -26.27
N PRO A 560 -6.26 -18.84 -25.84
CA PRO A 560 -5.65 -18.97 -24.53
C PRO A 560 -4.51 -17.97 -24.24
N LEU A 561 -3.91 -17.35 -25.26
CA LEU A 561 -2.92 -16.29 -25.07
C LEU A 561 -3.51 -15.02 -24.45
N THR A 562 -4.82 -14.81 -24.60
CA THR A 562 -5.51 -13.64 -24.05
C THR A 562 -6.33 -13.95 -22.80
N ASN A 563 -6.12 -15.12 -22.18
CA ASN A 563 -6.73 -15.47 -20.91
C ASN A 563 -6.34 -14.45 -19.80
N TYR A 564 -7.14 -14.39 -18.74
CA TYR A 564 -6.92 -13.46 -17.62
C TYR A 564 -5.88 -14.00 -16.64
N ALA A 565 -4.62 -14.14 -17.11
CA ALA A 565 -3.53 -14.77 -16.36
C ALA A 565 -2.17 -14.12 -16.64
N HIS A 566 -1.23 -14.30 -15.70
CA HIS A 566 0.18 -13.94 -15.77
C HIS A 566 1.03 -15.06 -15.21
N SER A 567 2.06 -15.50 -15.96
CA SER A 567 3.04 -16.50 -15.49
C SER A 567 2.39 -17.74 -14.88
N ASN A 568 1.43 -18.33 -15.60
CA ASN A 568 0.64 -19.51 -15.20
C ASN A 568 -0.17 -19.32 -13.89
N GLN A 569 -0.53 -18.10 -13.54
CA GLN A 569 -1.34 -17.75 -12.37
C GLN A 569 -2.50 -16.83 -12.78
N SER A 570 -3.70 -17.04 -12.20
CA SER A 570 -4.87 -16.21 -12.46
C SER A 570 -4.70 -14.80 -11.91
N LEU A 571 -5.01 -13.76 -12.71
CA LEU A 571 -5.05 -12.36 -12.26
C LEU A 571 -6.29 -12.05 -11.41
N GLY A 572 -7.32 -12.89 -11.47
CA GLY A 572 -8.49 -12.87 -10.61
C GLY A 572 -8.35 -13.83 -9.43
N HIS A 573 -9.39 -14.62 -9.17
CA HIS A 573 -9.35 -15.60 -8.09
C HIS A 573 -8.33 -16.72 -8.38
N GLN A 574 -7.53 -17.10 -7.39
CA GLN A 574 -6.46 -18.10 -7.54
C GLN A 574 -6.94 -19.50 -7.95
N TRP A 575 -8.20 -19.85 -7.67
CA TRP A 575 -8.77 -21.13 -8.12
C TRP A 575 -9.25 -21.11 -9.57
N GLY A 576 -9.14 -19.97 -10.29
CA GLY A 576 -9.62 -19.85 -11.66
C GLY A 576 -11.15 -19.81 -11.75
N GLY A 577 -11.73 -20.64 -12.62
CA GLY A 577 -13.19 -20.78 -12.80
C GLY A 577 -13.77 -21.99 -12.07
N ASN A 578 -15.09 -22.19 -12.21
CA ASN A 578 -15.82 -23.41 -11.82
C ASN A 578 -15.70 -23.78 -10.34
N PHE A 579 -15.93 -22.82 -9.42
CA PHE A 579 -15.85 -23.09 -7.99
C PHE A 579 -16.84 -22.25 -7.17
N ARG A 580 -17.03 -22.67 -5.92
CA ARG A 580 -17.61 -21.88 -4.83
C ARG A 580 -16.74 -22.07 -3.59
N GLU A 581 -16.51 -20.97 -2.88
CA GLU A 581 -15.64 -20.90 -1.71
C GLU A 581 -16.30 -20.10 -0.60
N PHE A 582 -16.18 -20.55 0.63
CA PHE A 582 -16.53 -19.84 1.83
C PHE A 582 -15.28 -19.64 2.66
N ILE A 583 -15.08 -18.43 3.14
CA ILE A 583 -13.93 -18.06 3.97
C ILE A 583 -14.41 -17.40 5.25
N PHE A 584 -13.88 -17.87 6.36
CA PHE A 584 -13.98 -17.22 7.67
C PHE A 584 -12.57 -16.77 8.10
N VAL A 585 -12.45 -15.51 8.54
CA VAL A 585 -11.21 -14.98 9.09
C VAL A 585 -11.49 -14.36 10.45
N ALA A 586 -10.66 -14.68 11.44
CA ALA A 586 -10.61 -14.01 12.73
C ALA A 586 -9.18 -13.50 12.95
N ARG A 587 -9.03 -12.20 13.23
CA ARG A 587 -7.75 -11.58 13.55
C ARG A 587 -7.85 -10.79 14.83
N TYR A 588 -6.90 -11.03 15.72
CA TYR A 588 -6.80 -10.31 16.98
C TYR A 588 -5.37 -9.83 17.20
N HIS A 589 -5.21 -8.59 17.63
CA HIS A 589 -3.93 -8.10 18.10
C HIS A 589 -4.08 -7.28 19.38
N LYS A 590 -3.12 -7.42 20.26
CA LYS A 590 -3.00 -6.64 21.47
C LYS A 590 -1.51 -6.34 21.72
N ASP A 591 -1.18 -5.05 21.74
CA ASP A 591 0.20 -4.60 21.83
C ASP A 591 1.04 -5.24 20.71
N ARG A 592 2.00 -6.09 21.06
CA ARG A 592 2.84 -6.81 20.10
C ARG A 592 2.40 -8.26 19.84
N TYR A 593 1.37 -8.75 20.52
CA TYR A 593 0.85 -10.11 20.31
C TYR A 593 -0.23 -10.11 19.24
N PHE A 594 -0.25 -11.16 18.45
CA PHE A 594 -1.29 -11.36 17.45
C PHE A 594 -1.72 -12.83 17.37
N ALA A 595 -2.94 -13.04 16.94
CA ALA A 595 -3.50 -14.34 16.62
C ALA A 595 -4.42 -14.20 15.41
N ASP A 596 -4.20 -15.01 14.39
CA ASP A 596 -4.99 -15.08 13.16
C ASP A 596 -5.50 -16.50 12.97
N ALA A 597 -6.76 -16.64 12.58
CA ALA A 597 -7.34 -17.90 12.16
C ALA A 597 -8.09 -17.69 10.85
N LYS A 598 -7.91 -18.59 9.90
CA LYS A 598 -8.61 -18.60 8.63
C LYS A 598 -9.13 -20.01 8.35
N ILE A 599 -10.40 -20.10 8.00
CA ILE A 599 -11.02 -21.34 7.54
C ILE A 599 -11.53 -21.11 6.13
N THR A 600 -11.11 -21.94 5.21
CA THR A 600 -11.57 -21.98 3.82
C THR A 600 -12.28 -23.30 3.55
N SER A 601 -13.50 -23.24 3.08
CA SER A 601 -14.26 -24.43 2.67
C SER A 601 -14.87 -24.22 1.30
N GLY A 602 -14.71 -25.16 0.39
CA GLY A 602 -15.19 -24.95 -0.96
C GLY A 602 -15.33 -26.23 -1.80
N VAL A 603 -15.87 -26.00 -2.98
CA VAL A 603 -16.00 -27.04 -4.02
C VAL A 603 -15.44 -26.47 -5.32
N ARG A 604 -14.55 -27.23 -5.94
CA ARG A 604 -13.99 -26.97 -7.27
C ARG A 604 -14.48 -28.02 -8.26
N GLY A 605 -14.72 -27.62 -9.50
CA GLY A 605 -14.92 -28.54 -10.60
C GLY A 605 -13.65 -28.59 -11.45
N LEU A 606 -12.90 -29.67 -11.32
CA LEU A 606 -11.65 -29.85 -12.03
C LEU A 606 -11.85 -30.73 -13.29
N ASP A 607 -10.94 -30.64 -14.23
CA ASP A 607 -10.92 -31.52 -15.38
C ASP A 607 -10.33 -32.86 -14.97
N PHE A 608 -10.77 -33.94 -15.60
CA PHE A 608 -10.20 -35.30 -15.36
C PHE A 608 -8.83 -35.44 -15.98
N ASN A 609 -8.62 -34.82 -17.16
CA ASN A 609 -7.37 -34.90 -17.94
C ASN A 609 -6.92 -36.33 -18.20
N THR A 610 -7.86 -37.24 -18.48
CA THR A 610 -7.61 -38.62 -18.87
C THR A 610 -8.01 -38.86 -20.33
N THR A 611 -7.50 -39.92 -20.95
CA THR A 611 -7.86 -40.27 -22.32
C THR A 611 -9.35 -40.57 -22.46
N GLU A 612 -9.96 -41.19 -21.44
CA GLU A 612 -11.37 -41.54 -21.40
C GLU A 612 -12.28 -40.32 -21.16
N ASN A 613 -11.72 -39.28 -20.52
CA ASN A 613 -12.46 -38.06 -20.22
C ASN A 613 -11.58 -36.80 -20.46
N PRO A 614 -11.43 -36.40 -21.73
CA PRO A 614 -10.60 -35.27 -22.11
C PRO A 614 -11.33 -33.91 -22.02
N PHE A 615 -12.58 -33.91 -21.57
CA PHE A 615 -13.44 -32.72 -21.64
C PHE A 615 -12.94 -31.55 -20.76
N ASN A 616 -13.17 -30.34 -21.29
CA ASN A 616 -12.98 -29.09 -20.59
C ASN A 616 -14.25 -28.75 -19.77
N TYR A 617 -14.13 -28.79 -18.46
CA TYR A 617 -15.24 -28.47 -17.55
C TYR A 617 -15.21 -26.99 -17.06
N GLY A 618 -14.27 -26.19 -17.55
CA GLY A 618 -14.19 -24.75 -17.31
C GLY A 618 -13.56 -24.36 -15.96
N GLY A 619 -12.79 -25.27 -15.37
CA GLY A 619 -11.95 -24.97 -14.21
C GLY A 619 -10.56 -24.48 -14.60
N ASP A 620 -10.03 -24.98 -15.71
CA ASP A 620 -8.74 -24.62 -16.26
C ASP A 620 -8.85 -23.42 -17.21
N ILE A 621 -8.32 -22.27 -16.77
CA ILE A 621 -8.37 -21.00 -17.51
C ILE A 621 -7.40 -20.95 -18.70
N TYR A 622 -6.56 -21.95 -18.88
CA TYR A 622 -5.59 -22.06 -19.98
C TYR A 622 -6.10 -22.89 -21.16
N LYS A 623 -7.29 -23.46 -21.04
CA LYS A 623 -7.96 -24.18 -22.13
C LYS A 623 -8.87 -23.22 -22.91
N ASN A 624 -8.88 -23.46 -24.25
CA ASN A 624 -9.86 -22.81 -25.11
C ASN A 624 -11.27 -23.28 -24.70
N TYR A 625 -12.15 -22.35 -24.38
CA TYR A 625 -13.50 -22.68 -23.96
C TYR A 625 -14.40 -23.14 -25.11
N GLU A 626 -14.01 -22.98 -26.34
CA GLU A 626 -14.72 -23.50 -27.52
C GLU A 626 -14.39 -24.97 -27.81
N GLU A 627 -13.27 -25.45 -27.28
CA GLU A 627 -12.79 -26.84 -27.53
C GLU A 627 -13.14 -27.76 -26.39
N GLN A 628 -13.47 -29.00 -26.77
CA GLN A 628 -13.71 -30.13 -25.84
C GLN A 628 -14.72 -29.82 -24.71
N ARG A 629 -15.61 -28.87 -24.90
CA ARG A 629 -16.69 -28.61 -23.97
C ARG A 629 -17.71 -29.70 -23.99
N LEU A 630 -18.09 -30.23 -22.80
CA LEU A 630 -19.03 -31.34 -22.72
C LEU A 630 -20.44 -30.98 -23.21
N THR A 631 -20.92 -29.78 -22.87
CA THR A 631 -22.26 -29.29 -23.21
C THR A 631 -22.30 -27.77 -23.30
N ASP A 632 -23.21 -27.22 -24.09
CA ASP A 632 -23.43 -25.78 -24.23
C ASP A 632 -24.42 -25.24 -23.19
N THR A 633 -25.24 -26.08 -22.63
CA THR A 633 -26.29 -25.72 -21.68
C THR A 633 -26.23 -26.59 -20.42
N ASN A 634 -27.00 -26.24 -19.38
CA ASN A 634 -26.95 -26.93 -18.08
C ASN A 634 -25.58 -26.88 -17.38
N VAL A 635 -24.76 -25.88 -17.70
CA VAL A 635 -23.44 -25.67 -17.11
C VAL A 635 -23.56 -25.22 -15.67
N LYS A 636 -23.02 -26.03 -14.75
CA LYS A 636 -23.16 -25.82 -13.28
C LYS A 636 -21.79 -25.69 -12.62
N VAL A 637 -21.72 -24.90 -11.56
CA VAL A 637 -20.52 -24.81 -10.73
C VAL A 637 -20.27 -26.12 -9.99
N GLY A 638 -19.01 -26.57 -10.06
CA GLY A 638 -18.59 -27.87 -9.52
C GLY A 638 -18.77 -29.05 -10.50
N GLN A 639 -19.07 -28.77 -11.80
CA GLN A 639 -19.11 -29.80 -12.84
C GLN A 639 -17.70 -30.37 -13.10
N GLY A 640 -17.64 -31.56 -13.68
CA GLY A 640 -16.40 -32.34 -13.89
C GLY A 640 -16.02 -33.11 -12.63
N ASN A 641 -14.74 -33.26 -12.37
CA ASN A 641 -14.24 -33.91 -11.17
C ASN A 641 -14.45 -33.02 -9.95
N LYS A 642 -15.63 -33.17 -9.36
CA LYS A 642 -16.03 -32.38 -8.20
C LYS A 642 -15.10 -32.67 -7.03
N THR A 643 -14.40 -31.64 -6.58
CA THR A 643 -13.39 -31.73 -5.52
C THR A 643 -13.80 -30.85 -4.34
N SER A 644 -13.95 -31.44 -3.17
CA SER A 644 -14.17 -30.73 -1.92
C SER A 644 -12.83 -30.30 -1.33
N VAL A 645 -12.76 -29.06 -0.88
CA VAL A 645 -11.56 -28.48 -0.26
C VAL A 645 -11.93 -27.92 1.10
N PHE A 646 -11.16 -28.26 2.13
CA PHE A 646 -11.26 -27.66 3.46
C PHE A 646 -9.84 -27.34 3.97
N ILE A 647 -9.64 -26.11 4.41
CA ILE A 647 -8.34 -25.65 4.93
C ILE A 647 -8.57 -24.82 6.18
N ALA A 648 -7.89 -25.18 7.24
CA ALA A 648 -7.79 -24.37 8.47
C ALA A 648 -6.34 -23.91 8.63
N ASP A 649 -6.13 -22.60 8.70
CA ASP A 649 -4.83 -21.95 8.84
C ASP A 649 -4.86 -21.07 10.09
N ILE A 650 -4.09 -21.42 11.09
CA ILE A 650 -4.04 -20.74 12.39
C ILE A 650 -2.60 -20.32 12.63
N GLN A 651 -2.41 -19.06 12.99
CA GLN A 651 -1.09 -18.56 13.40
C GLN A 651 -1.21 -17.62 14.60
N GLY A 652 -0.19 -17.60 15.40
CA GLY A 652 -0.07 -16.66 16.51
C GLY A 652 1.38 -16.30 16.74
N GLY A 653 1.62 -15.15 17.38
CA GLY A 653 2.99 -14.74 17.57
C GLY A 653 3.15 -13.37 18.19
N TYR A 654 4.33 -12.83 17.95
CA TYR A 654 4.82 -11.61 18.59
C TYR A 654 5.53 -10.70 17.58
N LEU A 655 5.13 -9.43 17.51
CA LEU A 655 5.77 -8.38 16.72
C LEU A 655 7.11 -8.00 17.35
N VAL A 656 8.20 -8.40 16.73
CA VAL A 656 9.56 -8.14 17.19
C VAL A 656 9.96 -6.70 16.93
N ASN A 657 9.81 -6.23 15.68
CA ASN A 657 10.13 -4.87 15.29
C ASN A 657 9.00 -4.27 14.42
N PRO A 658 8.35 -3.19 14.87
CA PRO A 658 7.27 -2.57 14.11
C PRO A 658 7.74 -1.81 12.85
N GLN A 659 9.01 -1.45 12.72
CA GLN A 659 9.50 -0.65 11.58
C GLN A 659 9.58 -1.45 10.28
N ASN A 660 9.92 -2.73 10.36
CA ASN A 660 9.97 -3.66 9.23
C ASN A 660 8.95 -4.81 9.35
N ASN A 661 7.97 -4.65 10.27
CA ASN A 661 6.92 -5.62 10.56
C ASN A 661 7.45 -7.04 10.82
N LEU A 662 8.61 -7.14 11.49
CA LEU A 662 9.24 -8.42 11.83
C LEU A 662 8.47 -9.09 12.97
N LYS A 663 7.97 -10.30 12.73
CA LYS A 663 7.17 -11.11 13.66
C LYS A 663 7.87 -12.43 13.93
N PHE A 664 7.88 -12.86 15.17
CA PHE A 664 8.03 -14.28 15.52
C PHE A 664 6.64 -14.91 15.49
N PHE A 665 6.50 -16.09 14.88
CA PHE A 665 5.21 -16.75 14.78
C PHE A 665 5.33 -18.26 14.88
N VAL A 666 4.21 -18.86 15.23
CA VAL A 666 3.92 -20.28 15.14
C VAL A 666 2.67 -20.42 14.27
N SER A 667 2.66 -21.34 13.34
CA SER A 667 1.50 -21.59 12.47
C SER A 667 1.20 -23.08 12.35
N PHE A 668 -0.09 -23.38 12.15
CA PHE A 668 -0.61 -24.70 11.87
C PHE A 668 -1.59 -24.62 10.74
N ILE A 669 -1.38 -25.43 9.71
CA ILE A 669 -2.27 -25.59 8.57
C ILE A 669 -2.74 -27.03 8.53
N TYR A 670 -4.07 -27.20 8.51
CA TYR A 670 -4.72 -28.44 8.14
C TYR A 670 -5.40 -28.26 6.80
N ARG A 671 -5.14 -29.15 5.86
CA ARG A 671 -5.73 -29.15 4.51
C ARG A 671 -6.29 -30.53 4.20
N ASN A 672 -7.56 -30.57 3.78
CA ASN A 672 -8.22 -31.72 3.19
C ASN A 672 -8.59 -31.38 1.73
N PHE A 673 -8.13 -32.20 0.81
CA PHE A 673 -8.45 -32.10 -0.61
C PHE A 673 -9.00 -33.44 -1.08
N ASN A 674 -10.28 -33.47 -1.45
CA ASN A 674 -11.02 -34.72 -1.67
C ASN A 674 -11.76 -34.69 -3.02
N PRO A 675 -11.12 -35.13 -4.11
CA PRO A 675 -11.77 -35.30 -5.42
C PRO A 675 -12.73 -36.48 -5.42
N ASN A 676 -13.81 -36.38 -6.21
CA ASN A 676 -14.74 -37.50 -6.41
C ASN A 676 -14.05 -38.70 -7.09
N GLN A 677 -13.09 -38.41 -7.98
CA GLN A 677 -12.29 -39.43 -8.66
C GLN A 677 -10.81 -39.03 -8.60
N GLU A 678 -9.99 -39.94 -8.12
CA GLU A 678 -8.54 -39.77 -8.15
C GLU A 678 -8.00 -39.93 -9.56
N SER A 679 -7.05 -39.08 -9.94
CA SER A 679 -6.34 -39.11 -11.21
C SER A 679 -4.87 -38.76 -11.02
N ALA A 680 -4.07 -38.85 -12.05
CA ALA A 680 -2.65 -38.47 -12.00
C ALA A 680 -2.39 -37.04 -11.56
N THR A 681 -3.38 -36.13 -11.75
CA THR A 681 -3.29 -34.73 -11.41
C THR A 681 -4.21 -34.32 -10.27
N THR A 682 -5.09 -35.21 -9.80
CA THR A 682 -6.15 -34.91 -8.84
C THR A 682 -6.31 -36.08 -7.86
N PHE A 683 -5.48 -36.14 -6.85
CA PHE A 683 -5.51 -37.20 -5.85
C PHE A 683 -5.91 -36.66 -4.49
N LYS A 684 -6.57 -37.51 -3.69
CA LYS A 684 -6.97 -37.21 -2.34
C LYS A 684 -5.75 -36.96 -1.47
N ASN A 685 -5.79 -35.85 -0.69
CA ASN A 685 -4.69 -35.49 0.16
C ASN A 685 -5.19 -34.79 1.44
N ASP A 686 -4.81 -35.34 2.59
CA ASP A 686 -4.98 -34.73 3.90
C ASP A 686 -3.60 -34.32 4.42
N THR A 687 -3.39 -33.06 4.64
CA THR A 687 -2.08 -32.54 5.06
C THR A 687 -2.17 -31.77 6.36
N THR A 688 -1.28 -32.05 7.27
CA THR A 688 -0.99 -31.20 8.42
C THR A 688 0.37 -30.56 8.25
N TRP A 689 0.47 -29.27 8.47
CA TRP A 689 1.72 -28.52 8.35
C TRP A 689 1.90 -27.59 9.55
N PHE A 690 2.89 -27.87 10.37
CA PHE A 690 3.28 -27.04 11.50
C PHE A 690 4.57 -26.30 11.17
N SER A 691 4.62 -25.00 11.45
CA SER A 691 5.79 -24.15 11.19
C SER A 691 6.00 -23.15 12.33
N LEU A 692 7.25 -22.77 12.52
CA LEU A 692 7.63 -21.66 13.37
C LEU A 692 8.75 -20.85 12.73
N GLY A 693 8.81 -19.54 13.00
CA GLY A 693 9.84 -18.72 12.40
C GLY A 693 9.77 -17.24 12.71
N LEU A 694 10.63 -16.52 12.01
CA LEU A 694 10.67 -15.05 11.97
C LEU A 694 10.30 -14.60 10.57
N ARG A 695 9.29 -13.74 10.44
CA ARG A 695 8.84 -13.18 9.15
C ARG A 695 8.64 -11.68 9.24
N SER A 696 9.22 -10.94 8.30
CA SER A 696 8.78 -9.58 7.99
C SER A 696 7.53 -9.67 7.11
N ASP A 697 6.37 -9.34 7.70
CA ASP A 697 5.07 -9.51 7.06
C ASP A 697 4.78 -8.31 6.12
N ILE A 698 5.33 -8.39 4.91
CA ILE A 698 5.25 -7.33 3.88
C ILE A 698 4.53 -7.76 2.60
N PHE A 699 4.16 -9.04 2.47
CA PHE A 699 3.33 -9.58 1.40
C PHE A 699 2.56 -10.81 1.90
N ASN A 700 1.54 -11.22 1.14
CA ASN A 700 0.70 -12.36 1.52
C ASN A 700 1.25 -13.68 0.98
N TRP A 701 1.31 -14.69 1.83
CA TRP A 701 1.42 -16.07 1.40
C TRP A 701 0.04 -16.70 1.31
N TYR A 702 -0.25 -17.35 0.17
CA TYR A 702 -1.47 -18.10 -0.04
C TYR A 702 -1.12 -19.59 -0.19
N PHE A 703 -1.38 -20.36 0.85
CA PHE A 703 -1.14 -21.81 0.84
C PHE A 703 -2.43 -22.61 0.62
N ASP A 704 -3.50 -21.98 0.23
CA ASP A 704 -4.85 -22.52 0.10
C ASP A 704 -5.22 -22.82 -1.38
N TYR A 705 -4.40 -23.65 -2.03
CA TYR A 705 -4.58 -24.17 -3.39
C TYR A 705 -5.20 -25.55 -3.45
#